data_87fcc93f9f69d92a4e2a0aa3ec279f6a
#
_entry.id   87fcc93f9f69d92a4e2a0aa3ec279f6a
#
_cell.length_a   1.000
_cell.length_b   1.000
_cell.length_c   1.000
_cell.angle_alpha   90.00
_cell.angle_beta   90.00
_cell.angle_gamma   90.00
#
_symmetry.space_group_name_H-M   'P 1'
#
loop_
_entity.id
_entity.type
_entity.pdbx_description
1 polymer ?
#
loop_
_entity_poly.entity_id
_entity_poly.type
_entity_poly.pdbx_seq_one_letter_code
_entity_poly.pdbx_strand_id
1 'polypeptide(L)'
;MLKTDVIWPDGLRYKSHSEWEPIGFFSECLCNATSFDLMLGFFSSSAINVLSDGFAAFLYNGGRMRLVINDILSTEDQSCIALASEPGALPFIDLTDLETLNYTLSKRDKHFFECLSWLIRNERIDIKIVAPKGGVGIAHSKCGLFSDGLNKVSFEGSVNFSYTALVQNMESMTIACDWNGRADEARVEDTIKSFNQIFYGKDESLRYLEINQVKNRIVAGFEAKEMTELLEDEEKFLAEKDTTSMPATVLHALNKAKERVRGAIERKKAQVIIETNAPHFPFPSGPREYQIEAFEKWKNNSPAQRGLFAMATGTGKTLTSLNCLLQIYNKSHFYKAIILVPTITLVNQWEDECRKFGFANIVKVCSKNPNWKKEIDSIKLNEQLNELHSYIIISTYASFARDNVFYELTTFGPKAIKRLLFIADEAHNMGSKRILDKMEGVKFLRRIGLSATPDRQFDETGNVAIRTFFGCHGDNYTFEFSMRDAIDKGYLCRYKYFPHIVRLTDAEMAEYMKVSLQLAKFYNCDSESFPGASDVLIALLLKRKRIVHKALNKETVFKSILEERFSQKGHLKYTLVYVPEGNKPDDREQDRTLSDIDVVSEVIDDPDHLIDSYTKIVADIAPTITVKKFISGIGERDKILGDFASGELQVLTSMKCLDEGVDVPRSELAIFCASTGNPRQFIQRRGRILRKHPDKYMAIIHDLVVVPEVNSASESYIMERNLLKGELKRVRDFATLSENADYAYEELEPILSYYNLSLF
;
A
#
# COMPACT_ATOMS: atom_id res chain seq x y z
N MET A 1 28.26 22.38 -16.75
CA MET A 1 27.84 23.49 -17.67
C MET A 1 28.89 23.66 -18.76
N LEU A 2 28.48 23.94 -19.99
CA LEU A 2 29.39 24.09 -21.14
C LEU A 2 30.47 25.17 -20.92
N LYS A 3 30.10 26.28 -20.35
CA LYS A 3 31.02 27.41 -20.14
C LYS A 3 32.07 27.21 -19.05
N THR A 4 31.69 26.54 -17.96
CA THR A 4 32.53 26.46 -16.73
C THR A 4 33.24 25.14 -16.55
N ASP A 5 32.68 24.08 -17.09
CA ASP A 5 33.12 22.71 -16.79
C ASP A 5 33.88 22.06 -17.96
N VAL A 6 33.94 22.75 -19.10
CA VAL A 6 34.69 22.32 -20.29
C VAL A 6 35.90 23.23 -20.47
N ILE A 7 37.06 22.62 -20.81
CA ILE A 7 38.25 23.38 -21.15
C ILE A 7 38.28 23.54 -22.68
N TRP A 8 38.37 24.78 -23.11
CA TRP A 8 38.33 25.17 -24.52
C TRP A 8 39.73 25.55 -25.03
N PRO A 9 40.10 25.17 -26.29
CA PRO A 9 41.32 25.66 -26.89
C PRO A 9 41.27 27.17 -27.18
N ASP A 10 42.36 27.90 -27.00
CA ASP A 10 42.41 29.34 -27.22
C ASP A 10 41.98 29.76 -28.64
N GLY A 11 42.28 28.93 -29.64
CA GLY A 11 41.90 29.15 -31.05
C GLY A 11 40.53 28.59 -31.42
N LEU A 12 39.76 28.04 -30.50
CA LEU A 12 38.44 27.42 -30.70
C LEU A 12 38.46 26.44 -31.91
N ARG A 13 39.53 25.68 -32.03
CA ARG A 13 39.73 24.74 -33.14
C ARG A 13 40.18 23.39 -32.66
N TYR A 14 39.55 22.36 -33.15
CA TYR A 14 39.91 20.97 -32.90
C TYR A 14 40.46 20.33 -34.20
N LYS A 15 41.52 19.54 -34.10
CA LYS A 15 42.20 18.93 -35.24
C LYS A 15 42.69 17.53 -34.86
N SER A 16 42.48 16.54 -35.74
CA SER A 16 43.05 15.21 -35.58
C SER A 16 44.56 15.26 -35.44
N HIS A 17 45.12 14.37 -34.63
CA HIS A 17 46.56 14.29 -34.32
C HIS A 17 47.16 15.56 -33.71
N SER A 18 46.37 16.35 -32.99
CA SER A 18 46.78 17.50 -32.21
C SER A 18 46.47 17.29 -30.73
N GLU A 19 46.91 18.25 -29.90
CA GLU A 19 46.52 18.26 -28.48
C GLU A 19 45.01 18.32 -28.30
N TRP A 20 44.30 19.00 -29.22
CA TRP A 20 42.85 19.19 -29.18
C TRP A 20 42.15 18.37 -30.28
N GLU A 21 41.79 17.12 -29.95
CA GLU A 21 41.13 16.22 -30.90
C GLU A 21 39.58 16.32 -30.80
N PRO A 22 38.86 16.15 -31.94
CA PRO A 22 37.41 16.19 -31.97
C PRO A 22 36.71 15.25 -30.96
N ILE A 23 37.29 14.08 -30.67
CA ILE A 23 36.75 13.11 -29.70
C ILE A 23 36.62 13.71 -28.30
N GLY A 24 37.61 14.53 -27.87
CA GLY A 24 37.56 15.23 -26.58
C GLY A 24 36.42 16.25 -26.54
N PHE A 25 36.22 16.98 -27.65
CA PHE A 25 35.11 17.94 -27.76
C PHE A 25 33.75 17.25 -27.58
N PHE A 26 33.49 16.17 -28.32
CA PHE A 26 32.19 15.49 -28.24
C PHE A 26 31.94 14.88 -26.86
N SER A 27 32.93 14.20 -26.28
CA SER A 27 32.83 13.61 -24.94
C SER A 27 32.51 14.69 -23.87
N GLU A 28 33.20 15.82 -23.90
CA GLU A 28 32.96 16.92 -22.97
C GLU A 28 31.60 17.58 -23.17
N CYS A 29 31.22 17.86 -24.42
CA CYS A 29 29.94 18.50 -24.72
C CYS A 29 28.74 17.61 -24.37
N LEU A 30 28.77 16.31 -24.72
CA LEU A 30 27.71 15.37 -24.39
C LEU A 30 27.50 15.25 -22.87
N CYS A 31 28.59 15.19 -22.10
CA CYS A 31 28.49 15.13 -20.64
C CYS A 31 27.94 16.41 -19.98
N ASN A 32 27.96 17.56 -20.69
CA ASN A 32 27.59 18.85 -20.13
C ASN A 32 26.32 19.46 -20.75
N ALA A 33 25.85 18.95 -21.88
CA ALA A 33 24.68 19.48 -22.59
C ALA A 33 23.36 18.82 -22.15
N THR A 34 22.28 19.53 -22.37
CA THR A 34 20.88 19.04 -22.23
C THR A 34 20.14 19.06 -23.56
N SER A 35 20.70 19.66 -24.60
CA SER A 35 20.20 19.54 -25.97
C SER A 35 21.35 19.43 -26.97
N PHE A 36 21.10 18.67 -28.05
CA PHE A 36 22.05 18.44 -29.11
C PHE A 36 21.34 18.44 -30.48
N ASP A 37 21.66 19.42 -31.30
CA ASP A 37 21.24 19.51 -32.68
C ASP A 37 22.38 19.06 -33.60
N LEU A 38 22.14 18.07 -34.45
CA LEU A 38 23.18 17.49 -35.29
C LEU A 38 22.71 17.36 -36.75
N MET A 39 23.52 17.85 -37.66
CA MET A 39 23.35 17.64 -39.11
C MET A 39 24.51 16.80 -39.63
N LEU A 40 24.17 15.66 -40.20
CA LEU A 40 25.12 14.69 -40.79
C LEU A 40 24.84 14.45 -42.27
N GLY A 41 25.91 14.28 -43.06
CA GLY A 41 25.77 13.81 -44.42
C GLY A 41 25.29 12.35 -44.47
N PHE A 42 25.91 11.46 -43.69
CA PHE A 42 25.51 10.06 -43.55
C PHE A 42 25.99 9.50 -42.20
N PHE A 43 25.37 8.41 -41.76
CA PHE A 43 25.85 7.66 -40.60
C PHE A 43 26.93 6.67 -40.95
N SER A 44 28.06 6.75 -40.26
CA SER A 44 29.11 5.72 -40.31
C SER A 44 29.33 5.15 -38.92
N SER A 45 29.86 3.92 -38.82
CA SER A 45 30.27 3.30 -37.56
C SER A 45 31.27 4.16 -36.78
N SER A 46 31.99 4.99 -37.44
CA SER A 46 32.97 5.91 -36.86
C SER A 46 32.34 7.16 -36.24
N ALA A 47 31.28 7.68 -36.82
CA ALA A 47 30.47 8.73 -36.21
C ALA A 47 29.90 8.24 -34.89
N ILE A 48 29.41 7.01 -34.87
CA ILE A 48 28.87 6.34 -33.71
C ILE A 48 29.93 6.19 -32.61
N ASN A 49 31.15 5.78 -32.97
CA ASN A 49 32.26 5.61 -32.04
C ASN A 49 32.66 6.90 -31.31
N VAL A 50 32.52 8.05 -31.96
CA VAL A 50 32.83 9.37 -31.36
C VAL A 50 31.69 9.86 -30.46
N LEU A 51 30.44 9.61 -30.87
CA LEU A 51 29.27 10.04 -30.14
C LEU A 51 28.94 9.11 -28.97
N SER A 52 29.39 7.84 -28.97
CA SER A 52 29.10 6.88 -27.89
C SER A 52 29.75 7.24 -26.55
N ASP A 53 30.85 8.01 -26.56
CA ASP A 53 31.55 8.39 -25.34
C ASP A 53 30.85 9.63 -24.70
N GLY A 54 30.08 9.41 -23.62
CA GLY A 54 29.30 10.42 -22.93
C GLY A 54 27.83 10.47 -23.36
N PHE A 55 27.36 9.59 -24.26
CA PHE A 55 26.00 9.63 -24.76
C PHE A 55 24.97 9.20 -23.71
N ALA A 56 25.25 8.12 -22.95
CA ALA A 56 24.39 7.70 -21.85
C ALA A 56 24.37 8.75 -20.71
N ALA A 57 25.49 9.43 -20.47
CA ALA A 57 25.52 10.57 -19.56
C ALA A 57 24.63 11.73 -20.04
N PHE A 58 24.64 12.02 -21.34
CA PHE A 58 23.74 13.01 -21.97
C PHE A 58 22.26 12.62 -21.75
N LEU A 59 21.89 11.36 -21.98
CA LEU A 59 20.54 10.86 -21.76
C LEU A 59 20.12 10.99 -20.30
N TYR A 60 21.00 10.62 -19.38
CA TYR A 60 20.77 10.70 -17.94
C TYR A 60 20.52 12.15 -17.48
N ASN A 61 21.24 13.11 -18.04
CA ASN A 61 21.07 14.55 -17.76
C ASN A 61 19.80 15.16 -18.37
N GLY A 62 18.91 14.34 -18.94
CA GLY A 62 17.68 14.81 -19.56
C GLY A 62 17.83 15.26 -21.00
N GLY A 63 18.92 14.86 -21.67
CA GLY A 63 19.28 15.26 -23.02
C GLY A 63 18.17 15.04 -24.04
N ARG A 64 17.97 16.03 -24.94
CA ARG A 64 17.10 15.98 -26.10
C ARG A 64 17.91 16.20 -27.36
N MET A 65 17.57 15.46 -28.45
CA MET A 65 18.31 15.52 -29.69
C MET A 65 17.40 15.87 -30.87
N ARG A 66 17.93 16.73 -31.77
CA ARG A 66 17.36 16.92 -33.09
C ARG A 66 18.38 16.51 -34.14
N LEU A 67 18.00 15.65 -35.07
CA LEU A 67 18.93 15.04 -36.02
C LEU A 67 18.43 15.24 -37.44
N VAL A 68 19.29 15.77 -38.31
CA VAL A 68 19.08 15.87 -39.76
C VAL A 68 20.06 14.94 -40.47
N ILE A 69 19.60 14.04 -41.31
CA ILE A 69 20.38 13.08 -42.06
C ILE A 69 20.12 13.25 -43.54
N ASN A 70 21.15 13.22 -44.39
CA ASN A 70 21.00 13.20 -45.80
C ASN A 70 20.80 11.75 -46.33
N ASP A 71 19.81 11.54 -47.20
CA ASP A 71 19.46 10.23 -47.81
C ASP A 71 20.33 9.86 -49.00
N ILE A 72 21.01 10.83 -49.63
CA ILE A 72 21.82 10.60 -50.81
C ILE A 72 23.30 10.73 -50.53
N LEU A 73 24.04 9.65 -50.81
CA LEU A 73 25.49 9.65 -50.78
C LEU A 73 26.04 10.50 -51.91
N SER A 74 27.06 11.33 -51.63
CA SER A 74 27.78 12.03 -52.67
C SER A 74 28.57 11.04 -53.58
N THR A 75 28.91 11.49 -54.78
CA THR A 75 29.84 10.75 -55.66
C THR A 75 31.21 10.53 -55.01
N GLU A 76 31.63 11.45 -54.17
CA GLU A 76 32.85 11.33 -53.33
C GLU A 76 32.66 10.31 -52.20
N ASP A 77 31.50 10.31 -51.54
CA ASP A 77 31.17 9.33 -50.50
C ASP A 77 31.00 7.92 -51.13
N GLN A 78 30.37 7.81 -52.30
CA GLN A 78 30.30 6.56 -53.07
C GLN A 78 31.68 6.08 -53.50
N SER A 79 32.59 6.99 -53.90
CA SER A 79 33.97 6.65 -54.20
C SER A 79 34.77 6.22 -52.96
N CYS A 80 34.55 6.89 -51.83
CA CYS A 80 35.14 6.47 -50.54
C CYS A 80 34.60 5.11 -50.08
N ILE A 81 33.34 4.81 -50.30
CA ILE A 81 32.74 3.51 -49.99
C ILE A 81 33.25 2.45 -50.96
N ALA A 82 33.44 2.74 -52.23
CA ALA A 82 34.05 1.84 -53.21
C ALA A 82 35.51 1.51 -52.87
N LEU A 83 36.28 2.48 -52.40
CA LEU A 83 37.62 2.29 -51.85
C LEU A 83 37.63 1.56 -50.51
N ALA A 84 36.59 1.72 -49.70
CA ALA A 84 36.39 1.02 -48.45
C ALA A 84 35.97 -0.45 -48.63
N SER A 85 35.71 -0.90 -49.83
CA SER A 85 35.43 -2.31 -50.18
C SER A 85 36.67 -3.17 -50.23
N GLU A 86 37.88 -2.64 -49.95
CA GLU A 86 39.08 -3.44 -49.75
C GLU A 86 39.10 -4.16 -48.39
N PRO A 87 39.77 -5.31 -48.26
CA PRO A 87 39.79 -6.10 -47.02
C PRO A 87 40.32 -5.30 -45.84
N GLY A 88 39.46 -4.94 -44.92
CA GLY A 88 39.77 -4.14 -43.70
C GLY A 88 38.99 -2.85 -43.57
N ALA A 89 38.19 -2.45 -44.56
CA ALA A 89 37.32 -1.27 -44.47
C ALA A 89 36.03 -1.55 -43.68
N LEU A 90 35.62 -0.60 -42.86
CA LEU A 90 34.42 -0.76 -42.04
C LEU A 90 33.15 -0.58 -42.92
N PRO A 91 32.10 -1.41 -42.72
CA PRO A 91 30.92 -1.39 -43.56
C PRO A 91 30.08 -0.11 -43.38
N PHE A 92 29.50 0.32 -44.48
CA PHE A 92 28.46 1.36 -44.50
C PHE A 92 27.22 0.90 -43.72
N ILE A 93 26.62 1.80 -42.92
CA ILE A 93 25.44 1.50 -42.16
C ILE A 93 24.22 1.84 -42.98
N ASP A 94 23.59 0.83 -43.57
CA ASP A 94 22.29 0.95 -44.19
C ASP A 94 21.16 0.84 -43.16
N LEU A 95 20.58 1.97 -42.81
CA LEU A 95 19.42 2.03 -41.88
C LEU A 95 18.16 1.37 -42.45
N THR A 96 18.15 0.94 -43.71
CA THR A 96 17.04 0.23 -44.33
C THR A 96 17.10 -1.29 -44.13
N ASP A 97 18.30 -1.86 -43.84
CA ASP A 97 18.52 -3.27 -43.55
C ASP A 97 19.16 -3.50 -42.15
N LEU A 98 18.34 -3.37 -41.14
CA LEU A 98 18.79 -3.52 -39.74
C LEU A 98 19.09 -4.95 -39.32
N GLU A 99 18.61 -5.99 -40.01
CA GLU A 99 18.90 -7.37 -39.69
C GLU A 99 20.36 -7.71 -40.05
N THR A 100 20.80 -7.35 -41.22
CA THR A 100 22.23 -7.51 -41.64
C THR A 100 23.11 -6.60 -40.77
N LEU A 101 22.66 -5.40 -40.44
CA LEU A 101 23.35 -4.44 -39.60
C LEU A 101 23.67 -5.01 -38.19
N ASN A 102 22.70 -5.65 -37.55
CA ASN A 102 22.85 -6.16 -36.19
C ASN A 102 23.91 -7.27 -36.05
N TYR A 103 24.26 -7.98 -37.14
CA TYR A 103 25.33 -8.97 -37.17
C TYR A 103 26.71 -8.35 -37.38
N THR A 104 26.77 -7.18 -37.98
CA THR A 104 28.06 -6.55 -38.40
C THR A 104 28.54 -5.47 -37.42
N LEU A 105 27.67 -4.95 -36.57
CA LEU A 105 27.99 -3.89 -35.61
C LEU A 105 28.86 -4.38 -34.46
N SER A 106 29.87 -3.58 -34.12
CA SER A 106 30.63 -3.78 -32.89
C SER A 106 29.72 -3.59 -31.65
N LYS A 107 30.18 -4.07 -30.49
CA LYS A 107 29.45 -3.87 -29.22
C LYS A 107 29.15 -2.39 -28.91
N ARG A 108 30.07 -1.50 -29.28
CA ARG A 108 29.96 -0.05 -29.07
C ARG A 108 28.93 0.57 -30.02
N ASP A 109 28.91 0.12 -31.28
CA ASP A 109 27.92 0.58 -32.24
C ASP A 109 26.50 0.16 -31.80
N LYS A 110 26.35 -1.06 -31.29
CA LYS A 110 25.10 -1.52 -30.70
C LYS A 110 24.64 -0.64 -29.53
N HIS A 111 25.54 -0.31 -28.62
CA HIS A 111 25.25 0.57 -27.50
C HIS A 111 24.71 1.94 -27.95
N PHE A 112 25.30 2.54 -28.98
CA PHE A 112 24.79 3.78 -29.53
C PHE A 112 23.35 3.65 -30.06
N PHE A 113 23.05 2.60 -30.82
CA PHE A 113 21.69 2.35 -31.31
C PHE A 113 20.70 1.99 -30.18
N GLU A 114 21.15 1.35 -29.12
CA GLU A 114 20.34 1.13 -27.91
C GLU A 114 20.01 2.46 -27.22
N CYS A 115 20.96 3.37 -27.10
CA CYS A 115 20.74 4.73 -26.63
C CYS A 115 19.78 5.52 -27.55
N LEU A 116 19.92 5.37 -28.86
CA LEU A 116 19.03 5.99 -29.84
C LEU A 116 17.61 5.42 -29.73
N SER A 117 17.48 4.11 -29.62
CA SER A 117 16.21 3.43 -29.36
C SER A 117 15.56 3.95 -28.08
N TRP A 118 16.33 4.13 -27.01
CA TRP A 118 15.84 4.72 -25.76
C TRP A 118 15.33 6.15 -25.96
N LEU A 119 16.06 7.02 -26.70
CA LEU A 119 15.62 8.38 -27.04
C LEU A 119 14.30 8.38 -27.81
N ILE A 120 14.14 7.48 -28.78
CA ILE A 120 12.92 7.38 -29.60
C ILE A 120 11.74 6.95 -28.72
N ARG A 121 11.91 5.94 -27.87
CA ARG A 121 10.86 5.42 -26.97
C ARG A 121 10.42 6.44 -25.93
N ASN A 122 11.31 7.31 -25.49
CA ASN A 122 11.03 8.36 -24.51
C ASN A 122 10.68 9.72 -25.14
N GLU A 123 10.45 9.77 -26.48
CA GLU A 123 10.08 10.99 -27.21
C GLU A 123 11.09 12.15 -27.00
N ARG A 124 12.40 11.81 -26.92
CA ARG A 124 13.46 12.78 -26.70
C ARG A 124 14.33 13.03 -27.93
N ILE A 125 13.96 12.46 -29.08
CA ILE A 125 14.63 12.72 -30.35
C ILE A 125 13.63 13.01 -31.45
N ASP A 126 13.95 14.05 -32.22
CA ASP A 126 13.29 14.34 -33.48
C ASP A 126 14.31 14.18 -34.63
N ILE A 127 13.95 13.36 -35.63
CA ILE A 127 14.82 13.06 -36.76
C ILE A 127 14.15 13.62 -38.05
N LYS A 128 14.93 14.16 -38.97
CA LYS A 128 14.50 14.53 -40.32
C LYS A 128 15.45 13.89 -41.32
N ILE A 129 14.89 13.30 -42.37
CA ILE A 129 15.68 12.79 -43.51
C ILE A 129 15.42 13.73 -44.69
N VAL A 130 16.52 14.21 -45.26
CA VAL A 130 16.45 15.21 -46.33
C VAL A 130 17.23 14.69 -47.57
N ALA A 131 16.81 15.13 -48.76
CA ALA A 131 17.50 14.87 -50.03
C ALA A 131 17.37 16.08 -50.95
N PRO A 132 18.39 16.41 -51.78
CA PRO A 132 18.33 17.51 -52.70
C PRO A 132 17.28 17.26 -53.81
N LYS A 133 16.50 18.30 -54.20
CA LYS A 133 15.46 18.20 -55.22
C LYS A 133 15.98 17.97 -56.65
N GLY A 134 17.24 18.19 -56.93
CA GLY A 134 17.83 18.10 -58.29
C GLY A 134 18.75 16.90 -58.52
N GLY A 135 18.94 16.06 -57.53
CA GLY A 135 19.89 14.90 -57.65
C GLY A 135 21.35 15.27 -57.75
N VAL A 136 21.70 16.57 -57.74
CA VAL A 136 23.07 17.08 -57.80
C VAL A 136 23.20 18.22 -56.84
N GLY A 137 24.05 18.03 -55.83
CA GLY A 137 24.32 19.00 -54.79
C GLY A 137 23.88 18.49 -53.40
N ILE A 138 24.82 18.49 -52.52
CA ILE A 138 24.64 17.94 -51.14
C ILE A 138 24.74 19.07 -50.16
N ALA A 139 23.89 19.03 -49.13
CA ALA A 139 24.16 19.75 -47.92
C ALA A 139 25.38 19.11 -47.28
N HIS A 140 26.58 19.52 -47.68
CA HIS A 140 27.87 19.05 -47.16
C HIS A 140 28.16 19.59 -45.74
N SER A 141 27.29 20.42 -45.19
CA SER A 141 27.47 21.06 -43.89
C SER A 141 27.38 20.03 -42.78
N LYS A 142 28.52 19.67 -42.20
CA LYS A 142 28.61 18.90 -40.97
C LYS A 142 28.72 19.88 -39.83
N CYS A 143 27.58 20.19 -39.28
CA CYS A 143 27.46 21.18 -38.22
C CYS A 143 26.54 20.69 -37.12
N GLY A 144 26.67 21.28 -35.97
CA GLY A 144 25.78 20.98 -34.86
C GLY A 144 25.86 22.02 -33.76
N LEU A 145 25.01 21.84 -32.79
CA LEU A 145 24.85 22.76 -31.66
C LEU A 145 24.61 21.98 -30.38
N PHE A 146 25.44 22.24 -29.39
CA PHE A 146 25.18 21.82 -28.00
C PHE A 146 24.62 22.96 -27.18
N SER A 147 23.69 22.67 -26.26
CA SER A 147 23.23 23.64 -25.27
C SER A 147 23.04 22.99 -23.90
N ASP A 148 23.40 23.72 -22.84
CA ASP A 148 23.10 23.33 -21.44
C ASP A 148 21.88 24.09 -20.86
N GLY A 149 21.12 24.77 -21.72
CA GLY A 149 19.99 25.61 -21.35
C GLY A 149 20.33 27.09 -21.10
N LEU A 150 21.60 27.38 -20.80
CA LEU A 150 22.13 28.75 -20.59
C LEU A 150 23.12 29.16 -21.67
N ASN A 151 24.02 28.24 -22.03
CA ASN A 151 25.14 28.50 -22.94
C ASN A 151 25.00 27.57 -24.17
N LYS A 152 25.52 28.03 -25.31
CA LYS A 152 25.45 27.32 -26.58
C LYS A 152 26.80 27.28 -27.26
N VAL A 153 27.11 26.12 -27.85
CA VAL A 153 28.35 25.91 -28.60
C VAL A 153 27.98 25.30 -29.94
N SER A 154 28.28 26.00 -31.02
CA SER A 154 28.16 25.47 -32.38
C SER A 154 29.51 24.96 -32.86
N PHE A 155 29.46 23.96 -33.75
CA PHE A 155 30.63 23.45 -34.47
C PHE A 155 30.31 23.29 -35.95
N GLU A 156 31.34 23.53 -36.76
CA GLU A 156 31.31 23.34 -38.21
C GLU A 156 32.69 22.83 -38.70
N GLY A 157 32.68 21.89 -39.62
CA GLY A 157 33.95 21.36 -40.15
C GLY A 157 33.78 20.28 -41.21
N SER A 158 34.94 19.84 -41.71
CA SER A 158 35.05 18.76 -42.66
C SER A 158 34.94 17.37 -42.04
N VAL A 159 34.71 17.31 -40.71
CA VAL A 159 34.70 16.05 -39.96
C VAL A 159 33.62 15.14 -40.51
N ASN A 160 33.99 14.34 -41.51
CA ASN A 160 33.32 13.09 -41.80
C ASN A 160 33.51 12.24 -40.57
N PHE A 161 32.44 11.94 -39.86
CA PHE A 161 32.45 11.02 -38.73
C PHE A 161 32.81 9.58 -39.21
N SER A 162 33.88 9.42 -40.09
CA SER A 162 34.41 8.12 -40.47
C SER A 162 35.69 7.84 -39.69
N TYR A 163 35.93 6.62 -39.29
CA TYR A 163 37.13 6.20 -38.53
C TYR A 163 38.41 6.59 -39.28
N THR A 164 38.45 6.42 -40.62
CA THR A 164 39.53 6.88 -41.47
C THR A 164 39.71 8.40 -41.42
N ALA A 165 38.62 9.15 -41.30
CA ALA A 165 38.69 10.58 -41.19
C ALA A 165 39.21 11.05 -39.81
N LEU A 166 38.80 10.41 -38.72
CA LEU A 166 39.21 10.77 -37.37
C LEU A 166 40.60 10.24 -36.96
N VAL A 167 41.07 9.12 -37.55
CA VAL A 167 42.32 8.44 -37.18
C VAL A 167 43.39 8.55 -38.27
N GLN A 168 43.02 8.64 -39.56
CA GLN A 168 43.99 8.64 -40.67
C GLN A 168 44.00 9.94 -41.49
N ASN A 169 42.92 10.73 -41.51
CA ASN A 169 42.86 11.99 -42.24
C ASN A 169 43.03 13.20 -41.31
N MET A 170 43.57 14.31 -41.84
CA MET A 170 43.72 15.55 -41.14
C MET A 170 42.37 16.33 -41.13
N GLU A 171 41.48 15.95 -40.24
CA GLU A 171 40.20 16.64 -40.07
C GLU A 171 40.36 17.83 -39.15
N SER A 172 39.66 18.91 -39.45
CA SER A 172 39.64 20.07 -38.60
C SER A 172 38.21 20.58 -38.42
N MET A 173 37.92 20.99 -37.22
CA MET A 173 36.64 21.51 -36.79
C MET A 173 36.82 22.82 -36.09
N THR A 174 36.03 23.85 -36.48
CA THR A 174 35.97 25.12 -35.80
C THR A 174 34.74 25.17 -34.93
N ILE A 175 34.88 25.71 -33.74
CA ILE A 175 33.75 25.92 -32.80
C ILE A 175 33.53 27.40 -32.57
N ALA A 176 32.30 27.74 -32.16
CA ALA A 176 31.93 29.05 -31.67
C ALA A 176 31.13 28.94 -30.38
N CYS A 177 31.43 29.77 -29.41
CA CYS A 177 30.76 29.80 -28.11
C CYS A 177 30.02 31.13 -27.97
N ASP A 178 28.74 31.09 -27.59
CA ASP A 178 27.90 32.29 -27.49
C ASP A 178 28.35 33.29 -26.43
N TRP A 179 29.24 32.90 -25.54
CA TRP A 179 29.84 33.75 -24.50
C TRP A 179 31.21 34.32 -24.87
N ASN A 180 31.78 34.00 -26.02
CA ASN A 180 33.17 34.34 -26.37
C ASN A 180 33.28 35.64 -27.18
N GLY A 181 32.24 36.44 -27.24
CA GLY A 181 32.18 37.72 -27.90
C GLY A 181 31.23 37.75 -29.12
N ARG A 182 30.94 38.98 -29.61
CA ARG A 182 29.90 39.17 -30.63
C ARG A 182 30.07 38.38 -31.94
N ALA A 183 31.32 38.13 -32.34
CA ALA A 183 31.57 37.39 -33.57
C ALA A 183 31.19 35.90 -33.42
N ASP A 184 31.50 35.27 -32.30
CA ASP A 184 31.15 33.89 -32.04
C ASP A 184 29.67 33.74 -31.70
N GLU A 185 29.08 34.69 -30.99
CA GLU A 185 27.62 34.75 -30.76
C GLU A 185 26.89 34.79 -32.09
N ALA A 186 27.29 35.63 -33.04
CA ALA A 186 26.68 35.71 -34.37
C ALA A 186 26.81 34.38 -35.16
N ARG A 187 27.95 33.66 -35.04
CA ARG A 187 28.14 32.36 -35.69
C ARG A 187 27.21 31.30 -35.06
N VAL A 188 27.05 31.27 -33.75
CA VAL A 188 26.11 30.40 -33.06
C VAL A 188 24.69 30.66 -33.52
N GLU A 189 24.29 31.95 -33.61
CA GLU A 189 22.95 32.32 -34.09
C GLU A 189 22.71 31.92 -35.54
N ASP A 190 23.73 32.10 -36.41
CA ASP A 190 23.63 31.69 -37.83
C ASP A 190 23.50 30.16 -37.97
N THR A 191 24.26 29.39 -37.19
CA THR A 191 24.12 27.92 -37.12
C THR A 191 22.72 27.51 -36.68
N ILE A 192 22.17 28.14 -35.64
CA ILE A 192 20.80 27.89 -35.17
C ILE A 192 19.78 28.19 -36.27
N LYS A 193 19.93 29.32 -36.96
CA LYS A 193 19.00 29.75 -38.03
C LYS A 193 19.03 28.76 -39.20
N SER A 194 20.23 28.40 -39.67
CA SER A 194 20.44 27.47 -40.77
C SER A 194 19.92 26.07 -40.43
N PHE A 195 20.22 25.53 -39.24
CA PHE A 195 19.69 24.27 -38.78
C PHE A 195 18.16 24.28 -38.71
N ASN A 196 17.55 25.31 -38.13
CA ASN A 196 16.11 25.43 -37.99
C ASN A 196 15.40 25.58 -39.34
N GLN A 197 16.02 26.24 -40.34
CA GLN A 197 15.48 26.38 -41.69
C GLN A 197 15.33 24.99 -42.32
N ILE A 198 16.32 24.12 -42.21
CA ILE A 198 16.29 22.76 -42.72
C ILE A 198 15.36 21.89 -41.86
N PHE A 199 15.50 21.91 -40.54
CA PHE A 199 14.74 21.04 -39.65
C PHE A 199 13.21 21.26 -39.74
N TYR A 200 12.78 22.50 -39.90
CA TYR A 200 11.36 22.84 -39.99
C TYR A 200 10.79 22.85 -41.44
N GLY A 201 11.55 22.31 -42.39
CA GLY A 201 11.06 22.13 -43.76
C GLY A 201 10.93 23.42 -44.58
N LYS A 202 11.71 24.45 -44.21
CA LYS A 202 11.66 25.78 -44.87
C LYS A 202 12.68 25.94 -46.02
N ASP A 203 13.52 24.92 -46.25
CA ASP A 203 14.47 24.94 -47.34
C ASP A 203 13.84 24.32 -48.62
N GLU A 204 13.56 25.16 -49.57
CA GLU A 204 12.88 24.78 -50.81
C GLU A 204 13.75 23.94 -51.73
N SER A 205 15.05 23.89 -51.54
CA SER A 205 16.00 23.09 -52.35
C SER A 205 15.98 21.60 -51.94
N LEU A 206 15.40 21.31 -50.78
CA LEU A 206 15.39 19.95 -50.22
C LEU A 206 13.99 19.32 -50.32
N ARG A 207 13.95 18.01 -50.47
CA ARG A 207 12.77 17.15 -50.21
C ARG A 207 12.91 16.46 -48.89
N TYR A 208 11.79 16.30 -48.17
CA TYR A 208 11.74 15.67 -46.86
C TYR A 208 11.07 14.30 -47.00
N LEU A 209 11.70 13.28 -46.41
CA LEU A 209 11.24 11.90 -46.49
C LEU A 209 10.52 11.50 -45.21
N GLU A 210 9.57 10.56 -45.33
CA GLU A 210 8.82 10.05 -44.17
C GLU A 210 9.70 9.20 -43.24
N ILE A 211 9.64 9.50 -41.97
CA ILE A 211 10.58 8.99 -40.97
C ILE A 211 10.02 7.86 -40.11
N ASN A 212 8.71 7.67 -40.07
CA ASN A 212 8.07 6.72 -39.13
C ASN A 212 8.59 5.27 -39.31
N GLN A 213 8.93 4.88 -40.53
CA GLN A 213 9.48 3.54 -40.80
C GLN A 213 10.87 3.36 -40.20
N VAL A 214 11.73 4.37 -40.24
CA VAL A 214 13.10 4.30 -39.69
C VAL A 214 13.07 4.28 -38.18
N LYS A 215 12.27 5.13 -37.54
CA LYS A 215 12.08 5.11 -36.08
C LYS A 215 11.59 3.75 -35.59
N ASN A 216 10.57 3.20 -36.22
CA ASN A 216 9.99 1.90 -35.86
C ASN A 216 11.00 0.75 -36.03
N ARG A 217 11.82 0.80 -37.07
CA ARG A 217 12.87 -0.22 -37.30
C ARG A 217 13.96 -0.15 -36.25
N ILE A 218 14.44 1.04 -35.87
CA ILE A 218 15.45 1.20 -34.79
C ILE A 218 14.90 0.65 -33.49
N VAL A 219 13.65 0.97 -33.16
CA VAL A 219 13.01 0.48 -31.92
C VAL A 219 12.80 -1.04 -31.95
N ALA A 220 12.51 -1.62 -33.09
CA ALA A 220 12.31 -3.06 -33.24
C ALA A 220 13.63 -3.85 -33.32
N GLY A 221 14.70 -3.25 -33.88
CA GLY A 221 15.98 -3.92 -34.09
C GLY A 221 16.95 -3.90 -32.90
N PHE A 222 16.72 -3.03 -31.92
CA PHE A 222 17.61 -2.88 -30.76
C PHE A 222 16.86 -3.03 -29.45
N GLU A 223 17.49 -3.73 -28.50
CA GLU A 223 16.91 -4.07 -27.21
C GLU A 223 16.52 -2.83 -26.39
N ALA A 224 15.39 -2.93 -25.67
CA ALA A 224 14.95 -1.91 -24.75
C ALA A 224 15.73 -2.02 -23.44
N LYS A 225 16.80 -1.28 -23.32
CA LYS A 225 17.60 -1.22 -22.09
C LYS A 225 17.09 -0.11 -21.15
N GLU A 226 17.21 -0.38 -19.86
CA GLU A 226 16.98 0.63 -18.83
C GLU A 226 18.18 1.59 -18.74
N MET A 227 17.93 2.81 -18.21
CA MET A 227 18.97 3.84 -18.11
C MET A 227 20.22 3.36 -17.34
N THR A 228 20.04 2.53 -16.32
CA THR A 228 21.15 1.98 -15.52
C THR A 228 22.04 1.06 -16.35
N GLU A 229 21.44 0.20 -17.19
CA GLU A 229 22.15 -0.72 -18.07
C GLU A 229 22.95 0.04 -19.14
N LEU A 230 22.34 1.10 -19.73
CA LEU A 230 23.03 1.96 -20.69
C LEU A 230 24.26 2.65 -20.08
N LEU A 231 24.13 3.15 -18.84
CA LEU A 231 25.24 3.78 -18.12
C LEU A 231 26.34 2.76 -17.76
N GLU A 232 25.99 1.55 -17.33
CA GLU A 232 26.94 0.48 -17.00
C GLU A 232 27.70 -0.01 -18.25
N ASP A 233 27.03 -0.10 -19.38
CA ASP A 233 27.69 -0.48 -20.65
C ASP A 233 28.63 0.63 -21.11
N GLU A 234 28.26 1.89 -21.01
CA GLU A 234 29.15 3.01 -21.32
C GLU A 234 30.37 3.04 -20.39
N GLU A 235 30.22 2.76 -19.10
CA GLU A 235 31.32 2.66 -18.14
C GLU A 235 32.33 1.58 -18.57
N LYS A 236 31.85 0.38 -19.01
CA LYS A 236 32.69 -0.71 -19.49
C LYS A 236 33.48 -0.28 -20.73
N PHE A 237 32.82 0.33 -21.73
CA PHE A 237 33.50 0.77 -22.95
C PHE A 237 34.53 1.86 -22.69
N LEU A 238 34.24 2.80 -21.80
CA LEU A 238 35.21 3.81 -21.38
C LEU A 238 36.41 3.20 -20.62
N ALA A 239 36.19 2.10 -19.88
CA ALA A 239 37.27 1.41 -19.16
C ALA A 239 38.17 0.58 -20.08
N GLU A 240 37.65 -0.04 -21.14
CA GLU A 240 38.35 -0.88 -22.08
C GLU A 240 39.14 -0.10 -23.15
N LYS A 241 38.97 1.24 -23.21
CA LYS A 241 39.57 2.08 -24.22
C LYS A 241 41.10 2.16 -24.05
N ASP A 242 41.86 1.87 -25.12
CA ASP A 242 43.31 2.03 -25.11
C ASP A 242 43.65 3.54 -25.07
N THR A 243 44.32 3.93 -24.01
CA THR A 243 44.65 5.34 -23.73
C THR A 243 46.16 5.61 -23.89
N THR A 244 46.95 4.63 -24.29
CA THR A 244 48.45 4.70 -24.27
C THR A 244 49.03 5.72 -25.22
N SER A 245 48.31 6.08 -26.29
CA SER A 245 48.80 7.04 -27.32
C SER A 245 47.98 8.34 -27.40
N MET A 246 47.05 8.56 -26.42
CA MET A 246 46.16 9.70 -26.47
C MET A 246 46.77 10.99 -25.90
N PRO A 247 46.49 12.16 -26.48
CA PRO A 247 46.85 13.46 -25.92
C PRO A 247 46.30 13.66 -24.50
N ALA A 248 46.99 14.47 -23.68
CA ALA A 248 46.61 14.73 -22.28
C ALA A 248 45.22 15.34 -22.12
N THR A 249 44.79 16.20 -23.04
CA THR A 249 43.47 16.82 -23.08
C THR A 249 42.37 15.81 -23.36
N VAL A 250 42.59 14.88 -24.26
CA VAL A 250 41.64 13.77 -24.56
C VAL A 250 41.53 12.84 -23.37
N LEU A 251 42.66 12.49 -22.74
CA LEU A 251 42.68 11.69 -21.50
C LEU A 251 41.90 12.38 -20.38
N HIS A 252 42.07 13.69 -20.23
CA HIS A 252 41.32 14.46 -19.24
C HIS A 252 39.80 14.40 -19.51
N ALA A 253 39.39 14.62 -20.76
CA ALA A 253 37.99 14.56 -21.17
C ALA A 253 37.35 13.18 -20.90
N LEU A 254 38.07 12.09 -21.27
CA LEU A 254 37.62 10.73 -21.05
C LEU A 254 37.54 10.34 -19.57
N ASN A 255 38.50 10.76 -18.74
CA ASN A 255 38.46 10.51 -17.30
C ASN A 255 37.29 11.24 -16.65
N LYS A 256 37.03 12.46 -17.06
CA LYS A 256 35.90 13.23 -16.61
C LYS A 256 34.56 12.62 -17.04
N ALA A 257 34.46 12.09 -18.24
CA ALA A 257 33.28 11.32 -18.67
C ALA A 257 33.11 10.06 -17.83
N LYS A 258 34.17 9.32 -17.51
CA LYS A 258 34.12 8.14 -16.60
C LYS A 258 33.60 8.51 -15.22
N GLU A 259 34.13 9.58 -14.62
CA GLU A 259 33.68 10.05 -13.30
C GLU A 259 32.18 10.43 -13.31
N ARG A 260 31.72 11.08 -14.37
CA ARG A 260 30.31 11.48 -14.52
C ARG A 260 29.39 10.31 -14.71
N VAL A 261 29.76 9.32 -15.53
CA VAL A 261 29.00 8.08 -15.73
C VAL A 261 28.90 7.32 -14.40
N ARG A 262 30.02 7.15 -13.67
CA ARG A 262 30.02 6.52 -12.33
C ARG A 262 29.10 7.25 -11.34
N GLY A 263 29.23 8.57 -11.25
CA GLY A 263 28.37 9.37 -10.38
C GLY A 263 26.88 9.31 -10.78
N ALA A 264 26.56 9.14 -12.06
CA ALA A 264 25.21 8.89 -12.53
C ALA A 264 24.70 7.50 -12.10
N ILE A 265 25.52 6.46 -12.23
CA ILE A 265 25.20 5.09 -11.77
C ILE A 265 24.93 5.07 -10.27
N GLU A 266 25.83 5.68 -9.47
CA GLU A 266 25.69 5.73 -8.02
C GLU A 266 24.40 6.47 -7.60
N ARG A 267 24.11 7.62 -8.22
CA ARG A 267 22.87 8.36 -7.95
C ARG A 267 21.64 7.57 -8.36
N LYS A 268 21.67 6.88 -9.52
CA LYS A 268 20.53 6.05 -9.96
C LYS A 268 20.32 4.85 -9.05
N LYS A 269 21.39 4.15 -8.64
CA LYS A 269 21.32 3.07 -7.66
C LYS A 269 20.79 3.55 -6.31
N ALA A 270 21.25 4.69 -5.83
CA ALA A 270 20.74 5.30 -4.60
C ALA A 270 19.26 5.68 -4.73
N GLN A 271 18.82 6.21 -5.86
CA GLN A 271 17.43 6.54 -6.12
C GLN A 271 16.54 5.28 -6.15
N VAL A 272 16.97 4.20 -6.80
CA VAL A 272 16.27 2.91 -6.82
C VAL A 272 16.15 2.34 -5.40
N ILE A 273 17.20 2.42 -4.58
CA ILE A 273 17.15 2.00 -3.16
C ILE A 273 16.15 2.84 -2.36
N ILE A 274 16.09 4.15 -2.60
CA ILE A 274 15.12 5.04 -1.96
C ILE A 274 13.70 4.70 -2.41
N GLU A 275 13.48 4.47 -3.70
CA GLU A 275 12.17 4.14 -4.26
C GLU A 275 11.67 2.76 -3.81
N THR A 276 12.54 1.74 -3.73
CA THR A 276 12.19 0.41 -3.23
C THR A 276 11.92 0.37 -1.73
N ASN A 277 12.52 1.28 -0.94
CA ASN A 277 12.31 1.41 0.49
C ASN A 277 11.27 2.50 0.85
N ALA A 278 10.72 3.21 -0.11
CA ALA A 278 9.71 4.21 0.14
C ALA A 278 8.38 3.56 0.57
N PRO A 279 7.68 4.13 1.54
CA PRO A 279 6.33 3.69 1.87
C PRO A 279 5.42 3.65 0.65
N HIS A 280 4.70 2.55 0.49
CA HIS A 280 3.79 2.29 -0.64
C HIS A 280 2.57 1.49 -0.18
N PHE A 281 1.53 1.46 -0.99
CA PHE A 281 0.37 0.61 -0.68
C PHE A 281 0.72 -0.87 -0.95
N PRO A 282 0.42 -1.81 -0.01
CA PRO A 282 0.96 -3.18 -0.04
C PRO A 282 0.41 -4.06 -1.17
N PHE A 283 -0.65 -3.63 -1.85
CA PHE A 283 -1.25 -4.38 -2.95
C PHE A 283 -1.09 -3.63 -4.28
N PRO A 284 -0.72 -4.31 -5.39
CA PRO A 284 -0.56 -3.68 -6.70
C PRO A 284 -1.82 -2.98 -7.23
N SER A 285 -3.00 -3.45 -6.82
CA SER A 285 -4.29 -2.82 -7.18
C SER A 285 -4.52 -1.46 -6.51
N GLY A 286 -3.64 -1.04 -5.60
CA GLY A 286 -3.83 0.17 -4.82
C GLY A 286 -4.99 0.10 -3.81
N PRO A 287 -5.32 1.23 -3.16
CA PRO A 287 -6.44 1.32 -2.24
C PRO A 287 -7.78 1.19 -2.99
N ARG A 288 -8.75 0.57 -2.33
CA ARG A 288 -10.11 0.41 -2.85
C ARG A 288 -10.83 1.77 -2.88
N GLU A 289 -11.84 1.92 -3.74
CA GLU A 289 -12.57 3.18 -3.92
C GLU A 289 -13.07 3.79 -2.60
N TYR A 290 -13.69 2.98 -1.73
CA TYR A 290 -14.17 3.46 -0.43
C TYR A 290 -13.04 3.88 0.53
N GLN A 291 -11.82 3.35 0.37
CA GLN A 291 -10.66 3.77 1.16
C GLN A 291 -10.12 5.13 0.69
N ILE A 292 -10.23 5.40 -0.62
CA ILE A 292 -9.94 6.71 -1.21
C ILE A 292 -11.00 7.72 -0.75
N GLU A 293 -12.28 7.35 -0.80
CA GLU A 293 -13.38 8.18 -0.32
C GLU A 293 -13.21 8.55 1.17
N ALA A 294 -12.85 7.57 2.01
CA ALA A 294 -12.58 7.78 3.43
C ALA A 294 -11.46 8.82 3.65
N PHE A 295 -10.38 8.73 2.87
CA PHE A 295 -9.28 9.71 2.92
C PHE A 295 -9.76 11.10 2.52
N GLU A 296 -10.51 11.27 1.42
CA GLU A 296 -10.98 12.57 0.96
C GLU A 296 -11.96 13.19 1.96
N LYS A 297 -12.89 12.41 2.53
CA LYS A 297 -13.79 12.89 3.59
C LYS A 297 -13.05 13.34 4.84
N TRP A 298 -12.04 12.57 5.28
CA TRP A 298 -11.20 12.93 6.41
C TRP A 298 -10.37 14.20 6.16
N LYS A 299 -9.75 14.29 4.99
CA LYS A 299 -8.93 15.42 4.59
C LYS A 299 -9.73 16.73 4.56
N ASN A 300 -10.97 16.67 4.07
CA ASN A 300 -11.84 17.82 3.86
C ASN A 300 -12.85 18.05 5.00
N ASN A 301 -12.79 17.26 6.09
CA ASN A 301 -13.67 17.44 7.23
C ASN A 301 -13.46 18.80 7.93
N SER A 302 -14.40 19.22 8.76
CA SER A 302 -14.29 20.43 9.60
C SER A 302 -14.41 20.05 11.08
N PRO A 303 -13.34 20.11 11.89
CA PRO A 303 -11.99 20.53 11.53
C PRO A 303 -11.27 19.52 10.62
N ALA A 304 -10.47 20.05 9.68
CA ALA A 304 -9.75 19.24 8.69
C ALA A 304 -8.83 18.20 9.35
N GLN A 305 -8.74 17.04 8.71
CA GLN A 305 -7.89 15.92 9.15
C GLN A 305 -8.27 15.36 10.54
N ARG A 306 -9.54 15.46 10.91
CA ARG A 306 -10.12 14.71 12.02
C ARG A 306 -11.29 13.87 11.50
N GLY A 307 -11.41 12.63 11.97
CA GLY A 307 -12.49 11.76 11.51
C GLY A 307 -12.67 10.52 12.34
N LEU A 308 -13.93 10.10 12.47
CA LEU A 308 -14.33 8.81 13.03
C LEU A 308 -14.89 7.96 11.88
N PHE A 309 -14.24 6.83 11.62
CA PHE A 309 -14.61 5.91 10.56
C PHE A 309 -15.39 4.74 11.13
N ALA A 310 -16.68 4.70 10.84
CA ALA A 310 -17.59 3.59 11.16
C ALA A 310 -17.51 2.57 10.03
N MET A 311 -16.64 1.58 10.14
CA MET A 311 -16.40 0.59 9.09
C MET A 311 -16.61 -0.82 9.61
N ALA A 312 -17.35 -1.63 8.86
CA ALA A 312 -17.59 -3.03 9.20
C ALA A 312 -16.29 -3.81 9.42
N THR A 313 -16.34 -4.82 10.28
CA THR A 313 -15.20 -5.72 10.51
C THR A 313 -14.88 -6.50 9.23
N GLY A 314 -13.58 -6.64 8.91
CA GLY A 314 -13.13 -7.35 7.70
C GLY A 314 -13.04 -6.47 6.44
N THR A 315 -13.39 -5.18 6.51
CA THR A 315 -13.31 -4.25 5.37
C THR A 315 -11.97 -3.51 5.26
N GLY A 316 -10.99 -3.80 6.09
CA GLY A 316 -9.65 -3.20 6.01
C GLY A 316 -9.54 -1.82 6.66
N LYS A 317 -10.12 -1.63 7.85
CA LYS A 317 -9.98 -0.41 8.68
C LYS A 317 -8.52 0.03 8.82
N THR A 318 -7.64 -0.91 9.17
CA THR A 318 -6.19 -0.68 9.31
C THR A 318 -5.57 -0.15 8.01
N LEU A 319 -5.86 -0.81 6.88
CA LEU A 319 -5.38 -0.38 5.56
C LEU A 319 -5.88 1.02 5.19
N THR A 320 -7.13 1.34 5.53
CA THR A 320 -7.72 2.67 5.28
C THR A 320 -6.99 3.77 6.03
N SER A 321 -6.70 3.56 7.32
CA SER A 321 -5.98 4.55 8.12
C SER A 321 -4.50 4.67 7.75
N LEU A 322 -3.84 3.55 7.43
CA LEU A 322 -2.46 3.55 6.93
C LEU A 322 -2.36 4.18 5.53
N ASN A 323 -3.40 4.05 4.69
CA ASN A 323 -3.48 4.81 3.44
C ASN A 323 -3.53 6.32 3.71
N CYS A 324 -4.26 6.78 4.72
CA CYS A 324 -4.23 8.21 5.10
C CYS A 324 -2.83 8.66 5.51
N LEU A 325 -2.07 7.84 6.23
CA LEU A 325 -0.68 8.11 6.60
C LEU A 325 0.24 8.11 5.37
N LEU A 326 0.02 7.18 4.42
CA LEU A 326 0.73 7.11 3.15
C LEU A 326 0.50 8.36 2.30
N GLN A 327 -0.75 8.86 2.21
CA GLN A 327 -1.05 10.09 1.49
C GLN A 327 -0.39 11.34 2.15
N ILE A 328 -0.23 11.34 3.48
CA ILE A 328 0.58 12.35 4.15
C ILE A 328 2.04 12.24 3.72
N TYR A 329 2.61 11.03 3.71
CA TYR A 329 3.98 10.78 3.25
C TYR A 329 4.19 11.22 1.81
N ASN A 330 3.31 10.86 0.89
CA ASN A 330 3.41 11.22 -0.54
C ASN A 330 3.48 12.75 -0.75
N LYS A 331 2.83 13.52 0.14
CA LYS A 331 2.84 14.98 0.09
C LYS A 331 4.03 15.63 0.78
N SER A 332 4.50 15.04 1.88
CA SER A 332 5.49 15.68 2.78
C SER A 332 6.83 14.98 2.83
N HIS A 333 6.93 13.75 2.27
CA HIS A 333 8.10 12.87 2.28
C HIS A 333 8.59 12.46 3.69
N PHE A 334 7.72 12.58 4.69
CA PHE A 334 7.91 12.05 6.03
C PHE A 334 6.56 11.66 6.65
N TYR A 335 6.58 10.81 7.68
CA TYR A 335 5.40 10.40 8.43
C TYR A 335 5.66 10.38 9.92
N LYS A 336 4.64 10.70 10.71
CA LYS A 336 4.67 10.64 12.18
C LYS A 336 3.31 10.17 12.64
N ALA A 337 3.27 9.06 13.39
CA ALA A 337 2.00 8.54 13.89
C ALA A 337 2.12 7.99 15.31
N ILE A 338 1.03 8.13 16.08
CA ILE A 338 0.76 7.39 17.32
C ILE A 338 -0.51 6.59 17.10
N ILE A 339 -0.42 5.28 17.32
CA ILE A 339 -1.51 4.33 17.11
C ILE A 339 -1.87 3.71 18.45
N LEU A 340 -3.13 3.82 18.86
CA LEU A 340 -3.67 3.16 20.04
C LEU A 340 -4.46 1.93 19.64
N VAL A 341 -4.21 0.82 20.34
CA VAL A 341 -4.87 -0.47 20.11
C VAL A 341 -5.33 -1.11 21.43
N PRO A 342 -6.36 -1.96 21.42
CA PRO A 342 -6.88 -2.61 22.63
C PRO A 342 -5.89 -3.57 23.31
N THR A 343 -5.19 -4.39 22.53
CA THR A 343 -4.41 -5.53 23.05
C THR A 343 -2.97 -5.57 22.54
N ILE A 344 -2.09 -6.28 23.25
CA ILE A 344 -0.69 -6.48 22.82
C ILE A 344 -0.62 -7.29 21.50
N THR A 345 -1.54 -8.20 21.29
CA THR A 345 -1.61 -8.95 20.01
C THR A 345 -1.83 -7.99 18.84
N LEU A 346 -2.72 -7.02 19.00
CA LEU A 346 -2.96 -6.00 17.99
C LEU A 346 -1.75 -5.06 17.79
N VAL A 347 -0.93 -4.82 18.83
CA VAL A 347 0.33 -4.07 18.66
C VAL A 347 1.22 -4.74 17.60
N ASN A 348 1.39 -6.06 17.66
CA ASN A 348 2.23 -6.79 16.71
C ASN A 348 1.58 -6.80 15.30
N GLN A 349 0.27 -7.00 15.21
CA GLN A 349 -0.42 -6.95 13.90
C GLN A 349 -0.34 -5.59 13.23
N TRP A 350 -0.47 -4.51 14.00
CA TRP A 350 -0.31 -3.17 13.46
C TRP A 350 1.13 -2.90 13.01
N GLU A 351 2.13 -3.42 13.74
CA GLU A 351 3.52 -3.39 13.29
C GLU A 351 3.69 -4.08 11.95
N ASP A 352 3.16 -5.31 11.81
CA ASP A 352 3.24 -6.09 10.56
C ASP A 352 2.56 -5.37 9.40
N GLU A 353 1.38 -4.79 9.62
CA GLU A 353 0.69 -3.99 8.60
C GLU A 353 1.47 -2.72 8.22
N CYS A 354 2.04 -2.01 9.18
CA CYS A 354 2.91 -0.86 8.90
C CYS A 354 4.14 -1.26 8.07
N ARG A 355 4.77 -2.41 8.39
CA ARG A 355 5.91 -2.92 7.62
C ARG A 355 5.54 -3.32 6.19
N LYS A 356 4.34 -3.89 5.97
CA LYS A 356 3.82 -4.17 4.60
C LYS A 356 3.68 -2.90 3.76
N PHE A 357 3.38 -1.76 4.39
CA PHE A 357 3.38 -0.45 3.74
C PHE A 357 4.78 0.14 3.51
N GLY A 358 5.85 -0.52 3.96
CA GLY A 358 7.21 0.01 3.91
C GLY A 358 7.50 1.07 5.00
N PHE A 359 6.64 1.24 6.00
CA PHE A 359 6.93 2.11 7.13
C PHE A 359 7.97 1.48 8.05
N ALA A 360 8.95 2.29 8.47
CA ALA A 360 10.05 1.91 9.35
C ALA A 360 10.01 2.70 10.67
N ASN A 361 10.99 2.53 11.53
CA ASN A 361 11.12 3.25 12.82
C ASN A 361 9.86 3.11 13.69
N ILE A 362 9.47 1.85 13.95
CA ILE A 362 8.28 1.52 14.72
C ILE A 362 8.68 1.22 16.17
N VAL A 363 8.10 1.95 17.13
CA VAL A 363 8.30 1.77 18.57
C VAL A 363 7.03 1.22 19.22
N LYS A 364 7.16 0.14 19.98
CA LYS A 364 6.04 -0.50 20.70
C LYS A 364 6.02 -0.09 22.17
N VAL A 365 4.95 0.56 22.61
CA VAL A 365 4.75 1.01 24.00
C VAL A 365 3.75 0.10 24.69
N CYS A 366 4.24 -1.02 25.20
CA CYS A 366 3.45 -2.02 25.90
C CYS A 366 4.29 -2.72 27.00
N SER A 367 3.67 -3.52 27.85
CA SER A 367 4.34 -4.21 28.96
C SER A 367 5.44 -5.21 28.52
N LYS A 368 5.42 -5.65 27.28
CA LYS A 368 6.43 -6.56 26.73
C LYS A 368 7.70 -5.87 26.22
N ASN A 369 7.70 -4.53 26.08
CA ASN A 369 8.89 -3.77 25.70
C ASN A 369 9.37 -2.91 26.89
N PRO A 370 10.36 -3.35 27.66
CA PRO A 370 10.88 -2.57 28.78
C PRO A 370 11.68 -1.34 28.36
N ASN A 371 12.15 -1.29 27.12
CA ASN A 371 13.01 -0.22 26.60
C ASN A 371 12.23 0.92 25.92
N TRP A 372 10.89 0.85 25.87
CA TRP A 372 10.05 1.81 25.14
C TRP A 372 10.38 3.28 25.46
N LYS A 373 10.74 3.59 26.72
CA LYS A 373 11.05 4.97 27.12
C LYS A 373 12.32 5.48 26.44
N LYS A 374 13.41 4.67 26.45
CA LYS A 374 14.66 5.03 25.77
C LYS A 374 14.45 5.22 24.26
N GLU A 375 13.59 4.40 23.65
CA GLU A 375 13.25 4.50 22.24
C GLU A 375 12.48 5.80 21.94
N ILE A 376 11.53 6.19 22.79
CA ILE A 376 10.82 7.47 22.69
C ILE A 376 11.76 8.67 22.88
N ASP A 377 12.67 8.61 23.87
CA ASP A 377 13.67 9.66 24.09
C ASP A 377 14.58 9.83 22.86
N SER A 378 14.97 8.72 22.22
CA SER A 378 15.73 8.73 20.97
C SER A 378 14.94 9.37 19.83
N ILE A 379 13.63 9.06 19.68
CA ILE A 379 12.77 9.71 18.68
C ILE A 379 12.71 11.22 18.93
N LYS A 380 12.49 11.66 20.16
CA LYS A 380 12.41 13.08 20.51
C LYS A 380 13.72 13.84 20.20
N LEU A 381 14.87 13.20 20.49
CA LEU A 381 16.19 13.75 20.17
C LEU A 381 16.39 13.86 18.66
N ASN A 382 16.10 12.78 17.92
CA ASN A 382 16.23 12.77 16.45
C ASN A 382 15.32 13.81 15.81
N GLU A 383 14.13 14.04 16.36
CA GLU A 383 13.19 15.04 15.89
C GLU A 383 13.68 16.48 16.12
N GLN A 384 14.42 16.71 17.20
CA GLN A 384 15.07 18.00 17.44
C GLN A 384 16.20 18.26 16.44
N LEU A 385 16.94 17.22 16.05
CA LEU A 385 18.04 17.31 15.09
C LEU A 385 17.53 17.33 13.63
N ASN A 386 16.46 16.62 13.34
CA ASN A 386 15.85 16.53 12.00
C ASN A 386 14.32 16.55 12.09
N GLU A 387 13.71 17.68 11.80
CA GLU A 387 12.25 17.84 11.79
C GLU A 387 11.51 16.88 10.84
N LEU A 388 12.20 16.33 9.84
CA LEU A 388 11.64 15.38 8.86
C LEU A 388 11.81 13.92 9.31
N HIS A 389 12.27 13.68 10.55
CA HIS A 389 12.39 12.32 11.09
C HIS A 389 11.05 11.61 11.09
N SER A 390 11.01 10.41 10.46
CA SER A 390 9.80 9.60 10.31
C SER A 390 9.75 8.50 11.37
N TYR A 391 8.59 8.31 12.02
CA TYR A 391 8.39 7.28 13.04
C TYR A 391 6.92 6.91 13.23
N ILE A 392 6.68 5.72 13.77
CA ILE A 392 5.38 5.25 14.24
C ILE A 392 5.53 4.73 15.67
N ILE A 393 4.63 5.12 16.55
CA ILE A 393 4.53 4.64 17.92
C ILE A 393 3.23 3.88 18.07
N ILE A 394 3.28 2.62 18.49
CA ILE A 394 2.09 1.80 18.71
C ILE A 394 1.97 1.50 20.20
N SER A 395 0.87 1.90 20.83
CA SER A 395 0.62 1.71 22.26
C SER A 395 -0.71 1.02 22.52
N THR A 396 -0.79 0.27 23.60
CA THR A 396 -2.09 -0.19 24.09
C THR A 396 -2.82 0.93 24.84
N TYR A 397 -4.17 0.91 24.85
CA TYR A 397 -4.96 1.83 25.68
C TYR A 397 -4.58 1.74 27.16
N ALA A 398 -4.34 0.53 27.67
CA ALA A 398 -3.93 0.32 29.05
C ALA A 398 -2.57 0.98 29.37
N SER A 399 -1.62 0.97 28.43
CA SER A 399 -0.35 1.68 28.58
C SER A 399 -0.54 3.19 28.49
N PHE A 400 -1.28 3.65 27.50
CA PHE A 400 -1.59 5.08 27.28
C PHE A 400 -2.31 5.73 28.47
N ALA A 401 -3.17 4.99 29.17
CA ALA A 401 -3.86 5.46 30.38
C ALA A 401 -2.95 5.73 31.56
N ARG A 402 -1.70 5.22 31.60
CA ARG A 402 -0.73 5.50 32.66
C ARG A 402 -0.14 6.90 32.52
N ASP A 403 -0.04 7.67 33.60
CA ASP A 403 0.37 9.07 33.59
C ASP A 403 1.75 9.28 32.96
N ASN A 404 2.72 8.43 33.30
CA ASN A 404 4.07 8.50 32.75
C ASN A 404 4.11 8.23 31.24
N VAL A 405 3.34 7.26 30.74
CA VAL A 405 3.26 6.96 29.31
C VAL A 405 2.52 8.07 28.57
N PHE A 406 1.39 8.51 29.11
CA PHE A 406 0.62 9.60 28.56
C PHE A 406 1.47 10.87 28.39
N TYR A 407 2.21 11.24 29.43
CA TYR A 407 3.13 12.38 29.38
C TYR A 407 4.15 12.22 28.27
N GLU A 408 4.84 11.08 28.18
CA GLU A 408 5.86 10.85 27.15
C GLU A 408 5.27 10.88 25.73
N LEU A 409 4.05 10.35 25.52
CA LEU A 409 3.42 10.30 24.21
C LEU A 409 2.72 11.60 23.79
N THR A 410 2.48 12.55 24.68
CA THR A 410 1.79 13.80 24.39
C THR A 410 2.70 15.05 24.43
N THR A 411 3.91 14.93 24.98
CA THR A 411 4.88 16.02 25.09
C THR A 411 5.95 15.99 23.98
N PHE A 412 5.51 16.13 22.74
CA PHE A 412 6.39 16.40 21.60
C PHE A 412 6.54 17.89 21.35
N GLY A 413 7.53 18.27 20.55
CA GLY A 413 7.70 19.67 20.15
C GLY A 413 6.47 20.22 19.40
N PRO A 414 6.22 21.54 19.44
CA PRO A 414 5.01 22.15 18.84
C PRO A 414 4.84 21.87 17.34
N LYS A 415 5.94 21.74 16.60
CA LYS A 415 5.92 21.41 15.17
C LYS A 415 5.52 19.94 14.95
N ALA A 416 6.03 19.04 15.79
CA ALA A 416 5.69 17.62 15.74
C ALA A 416 4.22 17.36 16.03
N ILE A 417 3.68 17.99 17.08
CA ILE A 417 2.27 17.89 17.47
C ILE A 417 1.33 18.27 16.31
N LYS A 418 1.68 19.27 15.49
CA LYS A 418 0.90 19.69 14.32
C LYS A 418 0.97 18.69 13.16
N ARG A 419 2.04 17.91 13.06
CA ARG A 419 2.32 17.01 11.93
C ARG A 419 1.97 15.54 12.24
N LEU A 420 1.84 15.20 13.51
CA LEU A 420 1.59 13.86 14.01
C LEU A 420 0.16 13.43 13.75
N LEU A 421 -0.03 12.23 13.22
CA LEU A 421 -1.34 11.57 13.07
C LEU A 421 -1.59 10.65 14.26
N PHE A 422 -2.70 10.90 14.96
CA PHE A 422 -3.18 10.04 16.04
C PHE A 422 -4.26 9.09 15.48
N ILE A 423 -4.03 7.79 15.62
CA ILE A 423 -4.96 6.75 15.19
C ILE A 423 -5.42 5.98 16.42
N ALA A 424 -6.74 5.83 16.61
CA ALA A 424 -7.33 5.03 17.66
C ALA A 424 -8.11 3.86 17.04
N ASP A 425 -7.56 2.65 17.14
CA ASP A 425 -8.25 1.44 16.70
C ASP A 425 -9.24 0.99 17.78
N GLU A 426 -10.42 0.50 17.36
CA GLU A 426 -11.56 0.30 18.23
C GLU A 426 -11.82 1.53 19.12
N ALA A 427 -12.04 2.67 18.44
CA ALA A 427 -12.11 4.01 19.03
C ALA A 427 -13.12 4.17 20.18
N HIS A 428 -14.09 3.26 20.30
CA HIS A 428 -15.02 3.22 21.43
C HIS A 428 -14.32 3.05 22.79
N ASN A 429 -13.08 2.49 22.80
CA ASN A 429 -12.27 2.39 24.03
C ASN A 429 -11.81 3.76 24.54
N MET A 430 -11.81 4.79 23.68
CA MET A 430 -11.53 6.16 24.10
C MET A 430 -12.56 6.70 25.10
N GLY A 431 -13.80 6.18 25.09
CA GLY A 431 -14.86 6.56 26.02
C GLY A 431 -14.72 5.97 27.43
N SER A 432 -13.68 5.18 27.72
CA SER A 432 -13.45 4.70 29.09
C SER A 432 -13.06 5.86 30.00
N LYS A 433 -13.54 5.85 31.27
CA LYS A 433 -13.35 6.95 32.22
C LYS A 433 -11.87 7.39 32.34
N ARG A 434 -10.94 6.43 32.41
CA ARG A 434 -9.50 6.70 32.52
C ARG A 434 -8.92 7.42 31.30
N ILE A 435 -9.46 7.18 30.11
CA ILE A 435 -9.02 7.82 28.88
C ILE A 435 -9.74 9.14 28.67
N LEU A 436 -11.05 9.22 28.97
CA LEU A 436 -11.84 10.45 28.89
C LEU A 436 -11.17 11.60 29.64
N ASP A 437 -10.73 11.37 30.88
CA ASP A 437 -10.05 12.36 31.70
C ASP A 437 -8.76 12.90 31.07
N LYS A 438 -8.17 12.14 30.13
CA LYS A 438 -6.91 12.47 29.45
C LYS A 438 -7.11 13.06 28.05
N MET A 439 -8.30 12.92 27.45
CA MET A 439 -8.55 13.35 26.06
C MET A 439 -8.27 14.83 25.83
N GLU A 440 -8.55 15.69 26.79
CA GLU A 440 -8.25 17.13 26.70
C GLU A 440 -6.76 17.44 26.61
N GLY A 441 -5.91 16.58 27.17
CA GLY A 441 -4.46 16.68 27.09
C GLY A 441 -3.87 16.31 25.72
N VAL A 442 -4.63 15.65 24.84
CA VAL A 442 -4.20 15.26 23.51
C VAL A 442 -4.34 16.44 22.55
N LYS A 443 -3.22 17.06 22.18
CA LYS A 443 -3.18 18.28 21.34
C LYS A 443 -2.92 18.02 19.85
N PHE A 444 -2.87 16.75 19.40
CA PHE A 444 -2.64 16.41 17.99
C PHE A 444 -3.76 16.93 17.12
N LEU A 445 -3.39 17.57 16.00
CA LEU A 445 -4.37 18.16 15.08
C LEU A 445 -5.02 17.09 14.19
N ARG A 446 -4.23 16.08 13.75
CA ARG A 446 -4.69 15.02 12.86
C ARG A 446 -5.12 13.82 13.68
N ARG A 447 -6.36 13.38 13.49
CA ARG A 447 -6.94 12.27 14.27
C ARG A 447 -7.79 11.37 13.41
N ILE A 448 -7.67 10.06 13.61
CA ILE A 448 -8.52 9.04 13.00
C ILE A 448 -8.96 8.09 14.10
N GLY A 449 -10.26 7.92 14.26
CA GLY A 449 -10.87 6.86 15.05
C GLY A 449 -11.41 5.77 14.13
N LEU A 450 -11.15 4.51 14.45
CA LEU A 450 -11.62 3.35 13.70
C LEU A 450 -12.51 2.51 14.61
N SER A 451 -13.70 2.17 14.19
CA SER A 451 -14.55 1.19 14.89
C SER A 451 -15.60 0.61 13.93
N ALA A 452 -16.01 -0.62 14.16
CA ALA A 452 -17.19 -1.17 13.51
C ALA A 452 -18.48 -0.72 14.21
N THR A 453 -18.37 -0.39 15.51
CA THR A 453 -19.45 0.05 16.38
C THR A 453 -18.92 1.19 17.26
N PRO A 454 -18.85 2.42 16.73
CA PRO A 454 -18.27 3.54 17.47
C PRO A 454 -19.02 3.90 18.76
N ASP A 455 -20.34 3.76 18.75
CA ASP A 455 -21.17 4.13 19.88
C ASP A 455 -21.14 3.07 20.99
N ARG A 456 -20.98 3.54 22.20
CA ARG A 456 -21.04 2.74 23.43
C ARG A 456 -22.51 2.64 23.87
N GLN A 457 -22.92 1.46 24.27
CA GLN A 457 -24.27 1.29 24.83
C GLN A 457 -24.37 1.97 26.18
N PHE A 458 -25.47 2.69 26.42
CA PHE A 458 -25.78 3.36 27.68
C PHE A 458 -24.74 4.38 28.17
N ASP A 459 -23.87 4.89 27.30
CA ASP A 459 -22.81 5.85 27.60
C ASP A 459 -22.85 7.04 26.61
N GLU A 460 -23.89 7.83 26.70
CA GLU A 460 -24.05 8.98 25.79
C GLU A 460 -22.98 10.05 26.01
N THR A 461 -22.52 10.24 27.24
CA THR A 461 -21.44 11.17 27.56
C THR A 461 -20.12 10.75 26.87
N GLY A 462 -19.79 9.47 26.94
CA GLY A 462 -18.63 8.92 26.25
C GLY A 462 -18.77 9.02 24.74
N ASN A 463 -19.95 8.77 24.19
CA ASN A 463 -20.22 8.87 22.75
C ASN A 463 -20.02 10.30 22.23
N VAL A 464 -20.61 11.28 22.92
CA VAL A 464 -20.43 12.71 22.57
C VAL A 464 -18.96 13.13 22.66
N ALA A 465 -18.24 12.69 23.70
CA ALA A 465 -16.82 13.00 23.85
C ALA A 465 -15.98 12.42 22.72
N ILE A 466 -16.21 11.16 22.32
CA ILE A 466 -15.52 10.51 21.19
C ILE A 466 -15.81 11.23 19.88
N ARG A 467 -17.08 11.50 19.57
CA ARG A 467 -17.49 12.21 18.35
C ARG A 467 -16.85 13.60 18.28
N THR A 468 -16.89 14.36 19.37
CA THR A 468 -16.25 15.68 19.47
C THR A 468 -14.73 15.59 19.27
N PHE A 469 -14.07 14.62 19.90
CA PHE A 469 -12.62 14.43 19.78
C PHE A 469 -12.18 14.15 18.35
N PHE A 470 -12.96 13.37 17.59
CA PHE A 470 -12.68 13.06 16.19
C PHE A 470 -13.34 14.04 15.21
N GLY A 471 -14.00 15.09 15.67
CA GLY A 471 -14.58 16.14 14.83
C GLY A 471 -15.77 15.68 14.00
N CYS A 472 -16.64 14.87 14.60
CA CYS A 472 -17.92 14.51 14.01
C CYS A 472 -18.95 15.65 14.16
N HIS A 473 -19.87 15.75 13.20
CA HIS A 473 -20.96 16.71 13.21
C HIS A 473 -22.26 16.03 13.66
N GLY A 474 -22.70 16.33 14.90
CA GLY A 474 -23.85 15.68 15.49
C GLY A 474 -23.64 14.16 15.59
N ASP A 475 -24.63 13.40 15.16
CA ASP A 475 -24.60 11.94 15.21
C ASP A 475 -23.95 11.28 13.98
N ASN A 476 -23.52 12.07 12.99
CA ASN A 476 -22.93 11.54 11.75
C ASN A 476 -21.44 11.23 11.92
N TYR A 477 -21.03 10.07 11.49
CA TYR A 477 -19.61 9.72 11.37
C TYR A 477 -18.98 10.43 10.16
N THR A 478 -17.67 10.67 10.22
CA THR A 478 -16.95 11.28 9.08
C THR A 478 -16.99 10.38 7.86
N PHE A 479 -16.91 9.08 8.09
CA PHE A 479 -17.03 8.07 7.04
C PHE A 479 -17.74 6.83 7.58
N GLU A 480 -18.70 6.32 6.83
CA GLU A 480 -19.40 5.09 7.15
C GLU A 480 -19.31 4.10 5.99
N PHE A 481 -18.98 2.85 6.32
CA PHE A 481 -18.98 1.72 5.40
C PHE A 481 -19.58 0.51 6.10
N SER A 482 -20.88 0.34 5.89
CA SER A 482 -21.70 -0.64 6.60
C SER A 482 -21.39 -2.08 6.19
N MET A 483 -21.86 -3.05 6.98
CA MET A 483 -21.80 -4.46 6.63
C MET A 483 -22.59 -4.75 5.35
N ARG A 484 -23.74 -4.10 5.16
CA ARG A 484 -24.55 -4.18 3.94
C ARG A 484 -23.76 -3.71 2.73
N ASP A 485 -23.18 -2.52 2.77
CA ASP A 485 -22.35 -2.00 1.66
C ASP A 485 -21.21 -2.93 1.31
N ALA A 486 -20.58 -3.52 2.34
CA ALA A 486 -19.45 -4.43 2.14
C ALA A 486 -19.86 -5.76 1.48
N ILE A 487 -21.06 -6.27 1.78
CA ILE A 487 -21.62 -7.46 1.14
C ILE A 487 -22.09 -7.13 -0.29
N ASP A 488 -22.87 -6.06 -0.46
CA ASP A 488 -23.46 -5.68 -1.74
C ASP A 488 -22.39 -5.33 -2.78
N LYS A 489 -21.34 -4.60 -2.35
CA LYS A 489 -20.17 -4.29 -3.19
C LYS A 489 -19.17 -5.46 -3.32
N GLY A 490 -19.47 -6.58 -2.70
CA GLY A 490 -18.68 -7.79 -2.82
C GLY A 490 -17.32 -7.75 -2.14
N TYR A 491 -17.11 -6.96 -1.11
CA TYR A 491 -15.89 -6.96 -0.27
C TYR A 491 -15.95 -8.00 0.86
N LEU A 492 -17.16 -8.36 1.29
CA LEU A 492 -17.42 -9.50 2.16
C LEU A 492 -18.23 -10.55 1.39
N CYS A 493 -18.19 -11.82 1.84
CA CYS A 493 -18.99 -12.85 1.23
C CYS A 493 -20.44 -12.83 1.72
N ARG A 494 -21.36 -13.30 0.90
CA ARG A 494 -22.75 -13.53 1.28
C ARG A 494 -22.85 -14.69 2.26
N TYR A 495 -23.95 -14.76 3.01
CA TYR A 495 -24.12 -15.79 4.00
C TYR A 495 -25.58 -16.22 4.18
N LYS A 496 -25.77 -17.45 4.67
CA LYS A 496 -27.03 -17.96 5.19
C LYS A 496 -26.99 -17.98 6.71
N TYR A 497 -28.11 -17.65 7.33
CA TYR A 497 -28.27 -17.60 8.77
C TYR A 497 -29.38 -18.53 9.23
N PHE A 498 -29.07 -19.42 10.18
CA PHE A 498 -29.95 -20.43 10.73
C PHE A 498 -30.05 -20.25 12.26
N PRO A 499 -31.05 -19.52 12.79
CA PRO A 499 -31.33 -19.53 14.22
C PRO A 499 -31.94 -20.86 14.61
N HIS A 500 -31.48 -21.42 15.72
CA HIS A 500 -32.04 -22.63 16.32
C HIS A 500 -32.58 -22.32 17.69
N ILE A 501 -33.86 -22.52 17.90
CA ILE A 501 -34.50 -22.30 19.21
C ILE A 501 -34.14 -23.44 20.14
N VAL A 502 -33.55 -23.10 21.26
CA VAL A 502 -33.16 -24.02 22.33
C VAL A 502 -34.02 -23.77 23.54
N ARG A 503 -34.74 -24.80 24.00
CA ARG A 503 -35.54 -24.76 25.21
C ARG A 503 -34.71 -25.18 26.41
N LEU A 504 -34.96 -24.57 27.56
CA LEU A 504 -34.42 -25.00 28.84
C LEU A 504 -35.00 -26.37 29.24
N THR A 505 -34.25 -27.19 29.96
CA THR A 505 -34.79 -28.36 30.63
C THR A 505 -35.74 -27.95 31.74
N ASP A 506 -36.63 -28.85 32.22
CA ASP A 506 -37.58 -28.54 33.27
C ASP A 506 -36.88 -28.05 34.55
N ALA A 507 -35.75 -28.62 34.91
CA ALA A 507 -34.95 -28.20 36.07
C ALA A 507 -34.36 -26.78 35.90
N GLU A 508 -33.80 -26.50 34.72
CA GLU A 508 -33.25 -25.18 34.37
C GLU A 508 -34.37 -24.17 34.32
N MET A 509 -35.51 -24.50 33.77
CA MET A 509 -36.71 -23.62 33.70
C MET A 509 -37.24 -23.28 35.10
N ALA A 510 -37.29 -24.24 36.00
CA ALA A 510 -37.68 -24.01 37.39
C ALA A 510 -36.71 -23.04 38.11
N GLU A 511 -35.39 -23.21 37.94
CA GLU A 511 -34.36 -22.30 38.48
C GLU A 511 -34.47 -20.91 37.84
N TYR A 512 -34.64 -20.84 36.51
CA TYR A 512 -34.83 -19.62 35.76
C TYR A 512 -36.02 -18.82 36.26
N MET A 513 -37.18 -19.47 36.40
CA MET A 513 -38.40 -18.83 36.93
C MET A 513 -38.22 -18.27 38.35
N LYS A 514 -37.48 -18.98 39.21
CA LYS A 514 -37.19 -18.50 40.56
C LYS A 514 -36.37 -17.20 40.54
N VAL A 515 -35.37 -17.11 39.64
CA VAL A 515 -34.54 -15.90 39.48
C VAL A 515 -35.34 -14.77 38.82
N SER A 516 -36.17 -15.08 37.82
CA SER A 516 -37.02 -14.12 37.10
C SER A 516 -38.05 -13.46 38.01
N LEU A 517 -38.69 -14.20 38.90
CA LEU A 517 -39.61 -13.66 39.91
C LEU A 517 -38.90 -12.73 40.92
N GLN A 518 -37.65 -13.02 41.25
CA GLN A 518 -36.87 -12.10 42.09
C GLN A 518 -36.49 -10.82 41.34
N LEU A 519 -36.11 -10.93 40.03
CA LEU A 519 -35.80 -9.79 39.17
C LEU A 519 -37.01 -8.92 38.91
N ALA A 520 -38.19 -9.49 38.73
CA ALA A 520 -39.44 -8.74 38.51
C ALA A 520 -39.74 -7.70 39.63
N LYS A 521 -39.27 -7.96 40.86
CA LYS A 521 -39.41 -7.00 41.97
C LYS A 521 -38.58 -5.74 41.82
N PHE A 522 -37.55 -5.76 40.98
CA PHE A 522 -36.69 -4.62 40.69
C PHE A 522 -37.06 -3.94 39.37
N TYR A 523 -37.93 -4.55 38.56
CA TYR A 523 -38.30 -4.05 37.25
C TYR A 523 -39.39 -2.98 37.33
N ASN A 524 -39.15 -1.82 36.69
CA ASN A 524 -40.13 -0.79 36.55
C ASN A 524 -40.87 -0.93 35.22
N CYS A 525 -42.14 -1.25 35.28
CA CYS A 525 -42.98 -1.46 34.10
C CYS A 525 -43.26 -0.16 33.33
N ASP A 526 -43.26 1.00 33.98
CA ASP A 526 -43.57 2.29 33.35
C ASP A 526 -42.38 2.80 32.52
N SER A 527 -41.14 2.58 32.98
CA SER A 527 -39.90 2.94 32.26
C SER A 527 -39.31 1.82 31.44
N GLU A 528 -39.95 0.64 31.46
CA GLU A 528 -39.45 -0.61 30.83
C GLU A 528 -37.95 -0.93 31.13
N SER A 529 -37.52 -0.59 32.36
CA SER A 529 -36.09 -0.65 32.75
C SER A 529 -35.90 -1.04 34.21
N PHE A 530 -34.66 -1.37 34.57
CA PHE A 530 -34.24 -1.59 35.95
C PHE A 530 -33.69 -0.27 36.53
N PRO A 531 -34.31 0.30 37.56
CA PRO A 531 -33.85 1.54 38.18
C PRO A 531 -32.61 1.24 39.06
N GLY A 532 -31.50 1.82 38.69
CA GLY A 532 -30.25 1.77 39.48
C GLY A 532 -29.48 0.42 39.41
N ALA A 533 -28.19 0.45 39.72
CA ALA A 533 -27.33 -0.72 39.78
C ALA A 533 -27.09 -1.10 41.26
N SER A 534 -27.97 -1.93 41.87
CA SER A 534 -27.61 -2.56 43.13
C SER A 534 -26.86 -3.86 42.89
N ASP A 535 -25.91 -4.21 43.79
CA ASP A 535 -25.13 -5.46 43.66
C ASP A 535 -26.02 -6.70 43.59
N VAL A 536 -27.18 -6.67 44.30
CA VAL A 536 -28.17 -7.75 44.27
C VAL A 536 -28.82 -7.89 42.90
N LEU A 537 -29.21 -6.77 42.26
CA LEU A 537 -29.78 -6.77 40.92
C LEU A 537 -28.76 -7.31 39.88
N ILE A 538 -27.53 -6.87 39.97
CA ILE A 538 -26.46 -7.33 39.11
C ILE A 538 -26.25 -8.84 39.28
N ALA A 539 -26.18 -9.34 40.51
CA ALA A 539 -26.01 -10.75 40.80
C ALA A 539 -27.16 -11.62 40.24
N LEU A 540 -28.41 -11.13 40.32
CA LEU A 540 -29.59 -11.81 39.78
C LEU A 540 -29.58 -11.83 38.24
N LEU A 541 -29.24 -10.71 37.60
CA LEU A 541 -29.09 -10.63 36.11
C LEU A 541 -28.00 -11.58 35.60
N LEU A 542 -26.86 -11.66 36.30
CA LEU A 542 -25.79 -12.59 36.00
C LEU A 542 -26.22 -14.03 36.19
N LYS A 543 -26.95 -14.34 37.26
CA LYS A 543 -27.45 -15.68 37.51
C LYS A 543 -28.45 -16.13 36.43
N ARG A 544 -29.42 -15.25 36.06
CA ARG A 544 -30.35 -15.51 34.95
C ARG A 544 -29.59 -15.79 33.65
N LYS A 545 -28.65 -14.93 33.34
CA LYS A 545 -27.84 -15.04 32.13
C LYS A 545 -27.03 -16.33 32.07
N ARG A 546 -26.48 -16.77 33.23
CA ARG A 546 -25.73 -18.02 33.35
C ARG A 546 -26.58 -19.24 32.99
N ILE A 547 -27.85 -19.29 33.41
CA ILE A 547 -28.76 -20.39 33.07
C ILE A 547 -28.96 -20.46 31.55
N VAL A 548 -29.25 -19.33 30.90
CA VAL A 548 -29.41 -19.24 29.44
C VAL A 548 -28.13 -19.61 28.70
N HIS A 549 -27.00 -19.16 29.25
CA HIS A 549 -25.69 -19.34 28.62
C HIS A 549 -25.23 -20.82 28.63
N LYS A 550 -25.47 -21.52 29.75
CA LYS A 550 -25.08 -22.90 29.98
C LYS A 550 -26.20 -23.94 29.70
N ALA A 551 -27.30 -23.53 29.04
CA ALA A 551 -28.43 -24.40 28.76
C ALA A 551 -28.02 -25.75 28.16
N LEU A 552 -28.37 -26.85 28.82
CA LEU A 552 -27.91 -28.22 28.48
C LEU A 552 -28.36 -28.68 27.09
N ASN A 553 -29.57 -28.32 26.68
CA ASN A 553 -30.11 -28.68 25.39
C ASN A 553 -29.33 -28.07 24.19
N LYS A 554 -28.44 -27.08 24.43
CA LYS A 554 -27.55 -26.58 23.39
C LYS A 554 -26.61 -27.65 22.85
N GLU A 555 -26.09 -28.54 23.70
CA GLU A 555 -25.18 -29.61 23.27
C GLU A 555 -25.86 -30.56 22.31
N THR A 556 -27.15 -30.88 22.53
CA THR A 556 -27.94 -31.75 21.65
C THR A 556 -28.14 -31.10 20.27
N VAL A 557 -28.54 -29.82 20.23
CA VAL A 557 -28.74 -29.09 18.96
C VAL A 557 -27.41 -28.89 18.25
N PHE A 558 -26.35 -28.56 18.98
CA PHE A 558 -24.99 -28.44 18.43
C PHE A 558 -24.53 -29.74 17.76
N LYS A 559 -24.73 -30.88 18.42
CA LYS A 559 -24.39 -32.20 17.88
C LYS A 559 -25.16 -32.47 16.59
N SER A 560 -26.47 -32.23 16.56
CA SER A 560 -27.28 -32.46 15.36
C SER A 560 -26.84 -31.64 14.16
N ILE A 561 -26.43 -30.36 14.36
CA ILE A 561 -25.89 -29.49 13.30
C ILE A 561 -24.59 -30.08 12.72
N LEU A 562 -23.71 -30.59 13.57
CA LEU A 562 -22.46 -31.21 13.15
C LEU A 562 -22.68 -32.53 12.39
N GLU A 563 -23.58 -33.39 12.87
CA GLU A 563 -23.96 -34.64 12.24
C GLU A 563 -24.59 -34.41 10.86
N GLU A 564 -25.49 -33.46 10.74
CA GLU A 564 -26.07 -33.05 9.47
C GLU A 564 -24.99 -32.56 8.49
N ARG A 565 -24.12 -31.64 8.94
CA ARG A 565 -23.02 -31.14 8.11
C ARG A 565 -22.08 -32.25 7.67
N PHE A 566 -21.75 -33.16 8.58
CA PHE A 566 -20.88 -34.30 8.27
C PHE A 566 -21.53 -35.26 7.27
N SER A 567 -22.83 -35.55 7.42
CA SER A 567 -23.57 -36.38 6.47
C SER A 567 -23.63 -35.79 5.06
N GLN A 568 -23.73 -34.46 4.96
CA GLN A 568 -23.81 -33.75 3.68
C GLN A 568 -22.44 -33.60 2.98
N LYS A 569 -21.37 -33.40 3.74
CA LYS A 569 -20.04 -33.05 3.20
C LYS A 569 -18.97 -34.12 3.39
N GLY A 570 -19.16 -35.08 4.30
CA GLY A 570 -18.16 -36.07 4.69
C GLY A 570 -17.00 -35.50 5.52
N HIS A 571 -17.04 -34.20 5.90
CA HIS A 571 -16.04 -33.51 6.69
C HIS A 571 -16.62 -32.28 7.38
N LEU A 572 -15.88 -31.75 8.39
CA LEU A 572 -16.21 -30.52 9.10
C LEU A 572 -15.18 -29.38 8.84
N LYS A 573 -14.48 -29.43 7.69
CA LYS A 573 -13.42 -28.44 7.38
C LYS A 573 -13.95 -27.02 7.44
N TYR A 574 -13.09 -26.12 7.95
CA TYR A 574 -13.32 -24.67 8.02
C TYR A 574 -14.49 -24.27 8.93
N THR A 575 -14.69 -25.02 10.02
CA THR A 575 -15.74 -24.76 11.00
C THR A 575 -15.18 -24.05 12.25
N LEU A 576 -15.81 -22.94 12.62
CA LEU A 576 -15.55 -22.19 13.87
C LEU A 576 -16.70 -22.39 14.84
N VAL A 577 -16.40 -22.76 16.07
CA VAL A 577 -17.38 -22.93 17.15
C VAL A 577 -17.11 -21.90 18.25
N TYR A 578 -18.05 -21.02 18.49
CA TYR A 578 -17.99 -20.05 19.56
C TYR A 578 -18.71 -20.59 20.80
N VAL A 579 -17.93 -21.04 21.78
CA VAL A 579 -18.38 -21.71 22.98
C VAL A 579 -18.64 -20.68 24.11
N PRO A 580 -19.63 -20.89 24.98
CA PRO A 580 -19.84 -20.08 26.16
C PRO A 580 -18.63 -20.04 27.09
N GLU A 581 -18.43 -18.92 27.76
CA GLU A 581 -17.33 -18.74 28.70
C GLU A 581 -17.59 -19.41 30.05
N GLY A 582 -16.53 -19.95 30.67
CA GLY A 582 -16.59 -20.60 31.95
C GLY A 582 -15.37 -20.35 32.86
N ASN A 583 -14.65 -19.18 32.73
CA ASN A 583 -13.45 -18.89 33.54
C ASN A 583 -13.38 -17.46 34.07
N LYS A 584 -12.43 -17.25 35.02
CA LYS A 584 -12.15 -16.00 35.73
C LYS A 584 -11.97 -14.79 34.84
N PRO A 585 -12.38 -13.58 35.28
CA PRO A 585 -12.13 -12.36 34.56
C PRO A 585 -10.61 -12.08 34.46
N ASP A 586 -10.16 -11.62 33.28
CA ASP A 586 -8.83 -11.06 33.12
C ASP A 586 -8.80 -9.71 33.89
N ASP A 587 -7.82 -9.46 34.74
CA ASP A 587 -7.63 -8.27 35.59
C ASP A 587 -7.57 -6.93 34.81
N ARG A 588 -7.78 -6.96 33.49
CA ARG A 588 -7.64 -5.84 32.56
C ARG A 588 -8.93 -5.12 32.22
N GLU A 589 -10.09 -5.60 32.67
CA GLU A 589 -11.40 -5.05 32.30
C GLU A 589 -12.12 -4.40 33.50
N GLN A 590 -11.47 -3.46 34.18
CA GLN A 590 -12.09 -2.74 35.31
C GLN A 590 -12.90 -1.50 34.92
N ASP A 591 -13.02 -1.16 33.63
CA ASP A 591 -13.88 -0.07 33.15
C ASP A 591 -15.22 -0.64 32.64
N ARG A 592 -16.12 -0.96 33.55
CA ARG A 592 -17.38 -1.62 33.22
C ARG A 592 -18.56 -0.67 33.28
N THR A 593 -19.23 -0.49 32.14
CA THR A 593 -20.61 -0.01 32.09
C THR A 593 -21.57 -1.19 32.30
N LEU A 594 -22.85 -0.92 32.61
CA LEU A 594 -23.88 -1.98 32.74
C LEU A 594 -24.00 -2.90 31.52
N SER A 595 -23.58 -2.46 30.33
CA SER A 595 -23.49 -3.26 29.11
C SER A 595 -22.30 -4.23 29.11
N ASP A 596 -21.29 -3.97 29.93
CA ASP A 596 -20.09 -4.82 30.09
C ASP A 596 -20.28 -5.86 31.19
N ILE A 597 -21.46 -5.93 31.82
CA ILE A 597 -21.86 -7.00 32.77
C ILE A 597 -21.83 -8.39 32.10
N ASP A 598 -21.78 -8.42 30.79
CA ASP A 598 -21.52 -9.65 30.02
C ASP A 598 -20.19 -10.32 30.36
N VAL A 599 -19.29 -9.60 31.00
CA VAL A 599 -17.92 -10.02 31.30
C VAL A 599 -17.74 -10.49 32.73
N VAL A 600 -18.69 -10.23 33.61
CA VAL A 600 -18.63 -10.74 34.98
C VAL A 600 -19.20 -12.15 35.07
N SER A 601 -18.60 -13.09 34.36
CA SER A 601 -18.68 -14.49 34.80
C SER A 601 -17.60 -14.72 35.85
N GLU A 602 -17.77 -14.13 37.01
CA GLU A 602 -16.90 -14.40 38.12
C GLU A 602 -17.28 -15.66 38.85
N VAL A 603 -16.29 -16.46 38.97
CA VAL A 603 -15.95 -17.25 40.14
C VAL A 603 -17.04 -18.16 40.66
N ILE A 604 -17.11 -19.30 40.07
CA ILE A 604 -17.20 -20.56 40.83
C ILE A 604 -16.23 -21.51 40.14
N ASP A 605 -15.33 -22.12 40.89
CA ASP A 605 -14.50 -23.23 40.47
C ASP A 605 -15.40 -24.33 39.92
N ASP A 606 -15.62 -24.32 38.62
CA ASP A 606 -16.20 -25.45 37.90
C ASP A 606 -15.02 -26.03 37.09
N PRO A 607 -14.49 -27.18 37.49
CA PRO A 607 -13.32 -27.76 36.85
C PRO A 607 -13.61 -28.25 35.43
N ASP A 608 -14.85 -28.37 35.03
CA ASP A 608 -15.26 -28.77 33.70
C ASP A 608 -15.43 -27.53 32.81
N HIS A 609 -14.40 -27.25 32.04
CA HIS A 609 -14.44 -26.21 31.00
C HIS A 609 -15.47 -26.59 29.92
N LEU A 610 -16.51 -25.79 29.75
CA LEU A 610 -17.50 -25.99 28.69
C LEU A 610 -16.85 -26.21 27.33
N ILE A 611 -15.75 -25.56 27.05
CA ILE A 611 -15.01 -25.76 25.81
C ILE A 611 -14.51 -27.20 25.64
N ASP A 612 -14.23 -27.93 26.73
CA ASP A 612 -13.81 -29.32 26.67
C ASP A 612 -14.98 -30.23 26.27
N SER A 613 -16.18 -30.00 26.83
CA SER A 613 -17.40 -30.69 26.44
C SER A 613 -17.71 -30.52 24.93
N TYR A 614 -17.76 -29.27 24.46
CA TYR A 614 -18.00 -28.97 23.05
C TYR A 614 -16.92 -29.52 22.12
N THR A 615 -15.65 -29.45 22.52
CA THR A 615 -14.53 -30.03 21.74
C THR A 615 -14.65 -31.55 21.66
N LYS A 616 -15.05 -32.20 22.74
CA LYS A 616 -15.30 -33.66 22.78
C LYS A 616 -16.45 -34.03 21.88
N ILE A 617 -17.58 -33.30 21.93
CA ILE A 617 -18.72 -33.56 21.03
C ILE A 617 -18.29 -33.52 19.55
N VAL A 618 -17.44 -32.55 19.18
CA VAL A 618 -16.91 -32.49 17.80
C VAL A 618 -16.05 -33.72 17.47
N ALA A 619 -15.16 -34.11 18.38
CA ALA A 619 -14.29 -35.29 18.16
C ALA A 619 -15.06 -36.60 18.06
N ASP A 620 -16.17 -36.70 18.81
CA ASP A 620 -17.01 -37.90 18.83
C ASP A 620 -17.89 -38.09 17.59
N ILE A 621 -18.00 -37.11 16.67
CA ILE A 621 -18.78 -37.20 15.44
C ILE A 621 -18.19 -38.26 14.50
N ALA A 622 -16.88 -38.25 14.25
CA ALA A 622 -16.20 -39.31 13.49
C ALA A 622 -14.67 -39.28 13.76
N PRO A 623 -14.00 -40.45 13.68
CA PRO A 623 -12.56 -40.58 13.91
C PRO A 623 -11.68 -39.73 12.95
N THR A 624 -12.22 -39.32 11.81
CA THR A 624 -11.51 -38.52 10.80
C THR A 624 -11.51 -37.03 11.10
N ILE A 625 -12.25 -36.58 12.13
CA ILE A 625 -12.38 -35.16 12.45
C ILE A 625 -11.24 -34.72 13.37
N THR A 626 -10.56 -33.66 12.96
CA THR A 626 -9.52 -32.99 13.73
C THR A 626 -10.07 -31.69 14.32
N VAL A 627 -9.99 -31.58 15.65
CA VAL A 627 -10.46 -30.39 16.39
C VAL A 627 -9.42 -29.96 17.40
N LYS A 628 -9.25 -28.65 17.56
CA LYS A 628 -8.41 -28.03 18.61
C LYS A 628 -9.12 -26.86 19.28
N LYS A 629 -8.82 -26.72 20.58
CA LYS A 629 -9.21 -25.52 21.34
C LYS A 629 -8.31 -24.35 20.97
N PHE A 630 -8.89 -23.16 20.82
CA PHE A 630 -8.18 -21.92 20.59
C PHE A 630 -8.52 -20.95 21.72
N ILE A 631 -7.65 -20.90 22.74
CA ILE A 631 -7.81 -20.10 23.96
C ILE A 631 -6.61 -19.17 24.18
N SER A 632 -6.77 -18.18 25.09
CA SER A 632 -5.70 -17.26 25.46
C SER A 632 -4.52 -18.02 26.10
N GLY A 633 -3.29 -17.68 25.70
CA GLY A 633 -2.08 -18.28 26.26
C GLY A 633 -1.64 -19.60 25.60
N ILE A 634 -2.35 -20.11 24.60
CA ILE A 634 -1.89 -21.25 23.82
C ILE A 634 -0.59 -20.88 23.08
N GLY A 635 0.44 -21.74 23.21
CA GLY A 635 1.60 -21.74 22.31
C GLY A 635 1.21 -22.15 20.89
N GLU A 636 2.07 -21.90 19.93
CA GLU A 636 1.90 -22.32 18.51
C GLU A 636 0.64 -21.80 17.81
N ARG A 637 0.14 -20.60 18.19
CA ARG A 637 -1.09 -20.02 17.59
C ARG A 637 -1.04 -19.98 16.07
N ASP A 638 0.09 -19.56 15.51
CA ASP A 638 0.25 -19.40 14.04
C ASP A 638 0.21 -20.76 13.34
N LYS A 639 0.76 -21.81 13.96
CA LYS A 639 0.67 -23.19 13.45
C LYS A 639 -0.77 -23.70 13.44
N ILE A 640 -1.50 -23.50 14.54
CA ILE A 640 -2.92 -23.91 14.65
C ILE A 640 -3.75 -23.22 13.57
N LEU A 641 -3.54 -21.94 13.32
CA LEU A 641 -4.22 -21.19 12.28
C LEU A 641 -3.80 -21.62 10.87
N GLY A 642 -2.52 -21.97 10.66
CA GLY A 642 -2.01 -22.54 9.42
C GLY A 642 -2.65 -23.91 9.11
N ASP A 643 -2.68 -24.82 10.08
CA ASP A 643 -3.31 -26.14 9.99
C ASP A 643 -4.82 -26.02 9.70
N PHE A 644 -5.48 -25.02 10.27
CA PHE A 644 -6.89 -24.74 9.98
C PHE A 644 -7.09 -24.18 8.57
N ALA A 645 -6.25 -23.27 8.13
CA ALA A 645 -6.32 -22.67 6.81
C ALA A 645 -6.05 -23.70 5.69
N SER A 646 -5.17 -24.69 5.91
CA SER A 646 -4.91 -25.80 5.00
C SER A 646 -6.04 -26.86 5.02
N GLY A 647 -6.86 -26.88 6.08
CA GLY A 647 -7.90 -27.88 6.30
C GLY A 647 -7.39 -29.21 6.88
N GLU A 648 -6.13 -29.27 7.37
CA GLU A 648 -5.61 -30.38 8.19
C GLU A 648 -6.31 -30.39 9.55
N LEU A 649 -6.53 -29.22 10.12
CA LEU A 649 -7.37 -29.01 11.28
C LEU A 649 -8.76 -28.55 10.79
N GLN A 650 -9.79 -29.36 11.07
CA GLN A 650 -11.12 -29.13 10.51
C GLN A 650 -11.95 -28.14 11.33
N VAL A 651 -11.85 -28.21 12.66
CA VAL A 651 -12.69 -27.43 13.58
C VAL A 651 -11.84 -26.72 14.63
N LEU A 652 -12.13 -25.43 14.83
CA LEU A 652 -11.62 -24.63 15.95
C LEU A 652 -12.76 -24.35 16.93
N THR A 653 -12.58 -24.74 18.20
CA THR A 653 -13.47 -24.33 19.29
C THR A 653 -12.82 -23.15 20.05
N SER A 654 -13.56 -22.07 20.28
CA SER A 654 -13.03 -20.87 20.90
C SER A 654 -14.07 -20.19 21.79
N MET A 655 -13.60 -19.52 22.84
CA MET A 655 -14.42 -18.65 23.65
C MET A 655 -14.34 -17.19 23.14
N LYS A 656 -13.41 -16.40 23.63
CA LYS A 656 -13.19 -14.99 23.21
C LYS A 656 -12.02 -14.77 22.25
N CYS A 657 -11.07 -15.69 22.21
CA CYS A 657 -9.77 -15.47 21.57
C CYS A 657 -9.83 -15.21 20.07
N LEU A 658 -10.94 -15.62 19.43
CA LEU A 658 -11.21 -15.30 18.03
C LEU A 658 -11.92 -13.94 17.83
N ASP A 659 -12.30 -13.23 18.90
CA ASP A 659 -13.03 -11.97 18.79
C ASP A 659 -12.12 -10.80 18.38
N GLU A 660 -10.84 -10.82 18.79
CA GLU A 660 -9.86 -9.78 18.47
C GLU A 660 -8.54 -10.35 17.96
N GLY A 661 -7.99 -9.71 16.93
CA GLY A 661 -6.62 -9.94 16.51
C GLY A 661 -6.32 -11.25 15.76
N VAL A 662 -7.30 -12.01 15.28
CA VAL A 662 -7.08 -13.27 14.54
C VAL A 662 -7.70 -13.20 13.16
N ASP A 663 -6.95 -13.60 12.14
CA ASP A 663 -7.43 -13.70 10.76
C ASP A 663 -7.69 -15.17 10.38
N VAL A 664 -8.93 -15.49 10.02
CA VAL A 664 -9.38 -16.84 9.60
C VAL A 664 -10.25 -16.76 8.34
N PRO A 665 -9.70 -16.30 7.19
CA PRO A 665 -10.53 -15.97 6.01
C PRO A 665 -11.23 -17.18 5.41
N ARG A 666 -10.69 -18.39 5.57
CA ARG A 666 -11.25 -19.62 5.00
C ARG A 666 -12.34 -20.28 5.86
N SER A 667 -12.80 -19.63 6.94
CA SER A 667 -13.92 -20.18 7.71
C SER A 667 -15.22 -20.13 6.89
N GLU A 668 -15.86 -21.28 6.69
CA GLU A 668 -17.10 -21.43 5.91
C GLU A 668 -18.33 -21.58 6.80
N LEU A 669 -18.18 -22.24 7.93
CA LEU A 669 -19.24 -22.50 8.89
C LEU A 669 -18.90 -21.88 10.23
N ALA A 670 -19.85 -21.19 10.84
CA ALA A 670 -19.77 -20.74 12.22
C ALA A 670 -20.96 -21.24 13.03
N ILE A 671 -20.71 -21.73 14.25
CA ILE A 671 -21.76 -22.13 15.18
C ILE A 671 -21.63 -21.30 16.46
N PHE A 672 -22.60 -20.44 16.72
CA PHE A 672 -22.66 -19.62 17.92
C PHE A 672 -23.43 -20.33 19.03
N CYS A 673 -22.71 -21.04 19.90
CA CYS A 673 -23.25 -21.67 21.09
C CYS A 673 -23.32 -20.67 22.27
N ALA A 674 -22.56 -19.58 22.19
CA ALA A 674 -22.55 -18.52 23.19
C ALA A 674 -23.63 -17.48 22.89
N SER A 675 -24.64 -17.38 23.74
CA SER A 675 -25.65 -16.30 23.70
C SER A 675 -25.09 -15.10 24.48
N THR A 676 -24.28 -14.24 23.89
CA THR A 676 -23.80 -13.04 24.54
C THR A 676 -24.71 -11.84 24.16
N GLY A 677 -25.09 -11.02 25.13
CA GLY A 677 -25.93 -9.83 24.87
C GLY A 677 -25.14 -8.66 24.29
N ASN A 678 -23.83 -8.81 24.06
CA ASN A 678 -23.00 -7.70 23.56
C ASN A 678 -23.00 -7.67 22.01
N PRO A 679 -23.71 -6.71 21.39
CA PRO A 679 -23.80 -6.60 19.94
C PRO A 679 -22.44 -6.50 19.24
N ARG A 680 -21.44 -5.92 19.89
CA ARG A 680 -20.09 -5.74 19.31
C ARG A 680 -19.42 -7.08 19.03
N GLN A 681 -19.47 -8.01 19.99
CA GLN A 681 -18.86 -9.32 19.82
C GLN A 681 -19.47 -10.06 18.63
N PHE A 682 -20.79 -9.99 18.47
CA PHE A 682 -21.46 -10.60 17.31
C PHE A 682 -21.06 -9.97 15.99
N ILE A 683 -21.03 -8.63 15.94
CA ILE A 683 -20.62 -7.90 14.73
C ILE A 683 -19.18 -8.23 14.36
N GLN A 684 -18.29 -8.33 15.35
CA GLN A 684 -16.91 -8.70 15.14
C GLN A 684 -16.77 -10.16 14.67
N ARG A 685 -17.44 -11.12 15.31
CA ARG A 685 -17.47 -12.53 14.94
C ARG A 685 -18.01 -12.72 13.53
N ARG A 686 -19.17 -12.12 13.21
CA ARG A 686 -19.76 -12.16 11.87
C ARG A 686 -18.78 -11.59 10.82
N GLY A 687 -18.20 -10.43 11.06
CA GLY A 687 -17.26 -9.82 10.12
C GLY A 687 -16.02 -10.66 9.83
N ARG A 688 -15.61 -11.55 10.75
CA ARG A 688 -14.50 -12.50 10.50
C ARG A 688 -14.94 -13.66 9.61
N ILE A 689 -16.13 -14.20 9.91
CA ILE A 689 -16.71 -15.28 9.10
C ILE A 689 -16.97 -14.81 7.66
N LEU A 690 -17.32 -13.56 7.44
CA LEU A 690 -17.66 -13.04 6.11
C LEU A 690 -16.44 -12.60 5.28
N ARG A 691 -15.21 -12.77 5.77
CA ARG A 691 -14.02 -12.48 4.95
C ARG A 691 -13.99 -13.37 3.72
N LYS A 692 -13.59 -12.79 2.60
CA LYS A 692 -13.47 -13.51 1.34
C LYS A 692 -12.24 -14.41 1.33
N HIS A 693 -12.40 -15.58 0.69
CA HIS A 693 -11.33 -16.47 0.29
C HIS A 693 -11.62 -16.99 -1.12
N PRO A 694 -10.63 -17.22 -1.98
CA PRO A 694 -10.86 -17.70 -3.36
C PRO A 694 -11.75 -18.93 -3.44
N ASP A 695 -11.58 -19.88 -2.52
CA ASP A 695 -12.34 -21.15 -2.48
C ASP A 695 -13.65 -21.06 -1.67
N LYS A 696 -14.02 -19.87 -1.19
CA LYS A 696 -15.20 -19.68 -0.35
C LYS A 696 -16.26 -18.88 -1.09
N TYR A 697 -17.32 -19.54 -1.48
CA TYR A 697 -18.45 -18.91 -2.16
C TYR A 697 -19.42 -18.22 -1.20
N MET A 698 -19.75 -18.87 -0.07
CA MET A 698 -20.76 -18.43 0.90
C MET A 698 -20.38 -18.86 2.31
N ALA A 699 -20.75 -18.07 3.31
CA ALA A 699 -20.65 -18.45 4.71
C ALA A 699 -21.99 -19.00 5.22
N ILE A 700 -21.93 -19.89 6.21
CA ILE A 700 -23.09 -20.43 6.92
C ILE A 700 -22.92 -20.11 8.40
N ILE A 701 -23.96 -19.57 9.01
CA ILE A 701 -23.98 -19.21 10.43
C ILE A 701 -25.16 -19.90 11.09
N HIS A 702 -24.89 -20.78 12.05
CA HIS A 702 -25.87 -21.33 12.97
C HIS A 702 -25.79 -20.61 14.31
N ASP A 703 -26.93 -20.21 14.87
CA ASP A 703 -27.00 -19.46 16.14
C ASP A 703 -27.96 -20.17 17.09
N LEU A 704 -27.48 -20.61 18.25
CA LEU A 704 -28.29 -21.29 19.26
C LEU A 704 -28.96 -20.24 20.16
N VAL A 705 -30.23 -19.97 19.91
CA VAL A 705 -31.04 -18.97 20.60
C VAL A 705 -31.85 -19.62 21.71
N VAL A 706 -31.48 -19.40 22.97
CA VAL A 706 -32.22 -19.93 24.11
C VAL A 706 -33.42 -19.04 24.41
N VAL A 707 -34.58 -19.61 24.37
CA VAL A 707 -35.84 -18.89 24.68
C VAL A 707 -36.57 -19.58 25.82
N PRO A 708 -36.59 -18.96 27.02
CA PRO A 708 -37.42 -19.41 28.11
C PRO A 708 -38.91 -19.09 27.81
N GLU A 709 -39.77 -20.11 27.91
CA GLU A 709 -41.24 -19.91 27.71
C GLU A 709 -41.90 -19.58 29.05
N VAL A 710 -42.00 -18.28 29.36
CA VAL A 710 -42.65 -17.79 30.61
C VAL A 710 -44.16 -17.61 30.38
N ASN A 711 -44.97 -18.21 31.23
CA ASN A 711 -46.41 -18.11 31.14
C ASN A 711 -46.89 -16.64 31.19
N SER A 712 -47.81 -16.26 30.32
CA SER A 712 -48.36 -14.90 30.22
C SER A 712 -49.04 -14.41 31.51
N ALA A 713 -49.49 -15.32 32.38
CA ALA A 713 -50.04 -15.01 33.70
C ALA A 713 -48.96 -14.77 34.77
N SER A 714 -47.66 -14.96 34.47
CA SER A 714 -46.61 -14.73 35.44
C SER A 714 -46.33 -13.23 35.63
N GLU A 715 -46.05 -12.83 36.88
CA GLU A 715 -45.62 -11.47 37.21
C GLU A 715 -44.34 -11.03 36.47
N SER A 716 -43.51 -11.96 36.07
CA SER A 716 -42.27 -11.73 35.31
C SER A 716 -42.47 -11.61 33.79
N TYR A 717 -43.66 -11.89 33.24
CA TYR A 717 -43.89 -11.98 31.81
C TYR A 717 -43.50 -10.71 31.02
N ILE A 718 -43.91 -9.54 31.48
CA ILE A 718 -43.59 -8.27 30.78
C ILE A 718 -42.09 -8.00 30.78
N MET A 719 -41.41 -8.24 31.91
CA MET A 719 -39.95 -8.12 32.00
C MET A 719 -39.27 -9.09 31.05
N GLU A 720 -39.67 -10.36 31.05
CA GLU A 720 -39.08 -11.40 30.18
C GLU A 720 -39.29 -11.10 28.69
N ARG A 721 -40.51 -10.63 28.34
CA ARG A 721 -40.80 -10.17 26.98
C ARG A 721 -39.84 -9.05 26.54
N ASN A 722 -39.54 -8.08 27.38
CA ASN A 722 -38.68 -6.97 27.04
C ASN A 722 -37.19 -7.39 27.00
N LEU A 723 -36.77 -8.29 27.88
CA LEU A 723 -35.45 -8.89 27.84
C LEU A 723 -35.25 -9.70 26.56
N LEU A 724 -36.25 -10.52 26.17
CA LEU A 724 -36.21 -11.29 24.92
C LEU A 724 -36.17 -10.38 23.69
N LYS A 725 -36.97 -9.27 23.69
CA LYS A 725 -36.92 -8.27 22.61
C LYS A 725 -35.51 -7.72 22.41
N GLY A 726 -34.75 -7.51 23.48
CA GLY A 726 -33.35 -7.09 23.41
C GLY A 726 -32.43 -8.17 22.80
N GLU A 727 -32.65 -9.42 23.18
CA GLU A 727 -31.87 -10.55 22.64
C GLU A 727 -32.19 -10.82 21.15
N LEU A 728 -33.46 -10.72 20.75
CA LEU A 728 -33.89 -10.87 19.36
C LEU A 728 -33.38 -9.77 18.41
N LYS A 729 -32.99 -8.62 18.94
CA LYS A 729 -32.34 -7.58 18.13
C LYS A 729 -31.12 -8.11 17.37
N ARG A 730 -30.30 -8.95 18.02
CA ARG A 730 -29.18 -9.63 17.41
C ARG A 730 -29.63 -10.53 16.25
N VAL A 731 -30.63 -11.36 16.49
CA VAL A 731 -31.15 -12.30 15.49
C VAL A 731 -31.66 -11.55 14.26
N ARG A 732 -32.38 -10.45 14.47
CA ARG A 732 -32.81 -9.56 13.40
C ARG A 732 -31.64 -9.01 12.59
N ASP A 733 -30.60 -8.49 13.26
CA ASP A 733 -29.44 -7.90 12.59
C ASP A 733 -28.67 -8.94 11.74
N PHE A 734 -28.69 -10.22 12.13
CA PHE A 734 -28.13 -11.28 11.32
C PHE A 734 -29.04 -11.69 10.18
N ALA A 735 -30.34 -11.85 10.45
CA ALA A 735 -31.31 -12.28 9.45
C ALA A 735 -31.47 -11.28 8.31
N THR A 736 -31.57 -9.97 8.65
CA THR A 736 -31.78 -8.88 7.66
C THR A 736 -30.73 -8.82 6.55
N LEU A 737 -29.50 -9.28 6.80
CA LEU A 737 -28.39 -9.25 5.84
C LEU A 737 -28.10 -10.63 5.26
N SER A 738 -28.84 -11.67 5.65
CA SER A 738 -28.66 -13.03 5.15
C SER A 738 -29.43 -13.26 3.85
N GLU A 739 -28.99 -14.23 3.04
CA GLU A 739 -29.67 -14.66 1.80
C GLU A 739 -30.99 -15.42 2.07
N ASN A 740 -31.23 -15.81 3.32
CA ASN A 740 -32.40 -16.60 3.74
C ASN A 740 -33.13 -15.96 4.94
N ALA A 741 -33.35 -14.65 4.91
CA ALA A 741 -34.00 -13.92 5.98
C ALA A 741 -35.38 -14.49 6.34
N ASP A 742 -36.14 -14.93 5.34
CA ASP A 742 -37.50 -15.49 5.54
C ASP A 742 -37.47 -16.75 6.40
N TYR A 743 -36.47 -17.63 6.21
CA TYR A 743 -36.27 -18.83 7.03
C TYR A 743 -36.11 -18.48 8.52
N ALA A 744 -35.32 -17.44 8.81
CA ALA A 744 -35.10 -17.02 10.20
C ALA A 744 -36.39 -16.50 10.86
N TYR A 745 -37.27 -15.88 10.08
CA TYR A 745 -38.57 -15.43 10.55
C TYR A 745 -39.50 -16.61 10.81
N GLU A 746 -39.62 -17.54 9.88
CA GLU A 746 -40.43 -18.75 10.00
C GLU A 746 -40.05 -19.58 11.24
N GLU A 747 -38.74 -19.76 11.48
CA GLU A 747 -38.24 -20.50 12.64
C GLU A 747 -38.56 -19.85 13.98
N LEU A 748 -38.62 -18.52 14.02
CA LEU A 748 -38.86 -17.72 15.22
C LEU A 748 -40.34 -17.37 15.42
N GLU A 749 -41.18 -17.54 14.39
CA GLU A 749 -42.57 -17.13 14.40
C GLU A 749 -43.36 -17.70 15.61
N PRO A 750 -43.23 -18.98 16.03
CA PRO A 750 -43.95 -19.48 17.19
C PRO A 750 -43.64 -18.72 18.49
N ILE A 751 -42.38 -18.29 18.68
CA ILE A 751 -41.93 -17.56 19.84
C ILE A 751 -42.35 -16.09 19.75
N LEU A 752 -42.27 -15.50 18.56
CA LEU A 752 -42.72 -14.12 18.31
C LEU A 752 -44.22 -13.99 18.59
N SER A 753 -45.02 -14.93 18.10
CA SER A 753 -46.47 -14.99 18.39
C SER A 753 -46.73 -15.18 19.86
N TYR A 754 -46.02 -16.09 20.55
CA TYR A 754 -46.19 -16.34 21.98
C TYR A 754 -45.97 -15.10 22.83
N TYR A 755 -44.94 -14.31 22.53
CA TYR A 755 -44.60 -13.07 23.27
C TYR A 755 -45.22 -11.80 22.66
N ASN A 756 -46.00 -11.91 21.61
CA ASN A 756 -46.53 -10.78 20.84
C ASN A 756 -45.41 -9.76 20.49
N LEU A 757 -44.38 -10.28 19.82
CA LEU A 757 -43.22 -9.53 19.36
C LEU A 757 -43.13 -9.55 17.82
N SER A 758 -42.44 -8.57 17.25
CA SER A 758 -42.06 -8.55 15.85
C SER A 758 -40.55 -8.60 15.73
N LEU A 759 -40.06 -9.33 14.74
CA LEU A 759 -38.64 -9.40 14.44
C LEU A 759 -38.20 -8.23 13.55
N PHE A 760 -39.04 -7.81 12.60
CA PHE A 760 -38.76 -6.75 11.63
C PHE A 760 -39.60 -5.49 11.89
#